data_1c304406b0befdd2a57e9d12a9ebb1ea
#
_entry.id   1c304406b0befdd2a57e9d12a9ebb1ea
#
_cell.length_a   1.000
_cell.length_b   1.000
_cell.length_c   1.000
_cell.angle_alpha   90.00
_cell.angle_beta   90.00
_cell.angle_gamma   90.00
#
_symmetry.space_group_name_H-M   'P 1'
#
loop_
_entity.id
_entity.type
_entity.pdbx_description
1 polymer ?
#
loop_
_entity_poly.entity_id
_entity_poly.type
_entity_poly.pdbx_seq_one_letter_code
_entity_poly.pdbx_strand_id
1 'polypeptide(L)'
;MQNQYTRQAERAIKYAARMARKLKHPYIGTEHLLLGLRSEITGVAGQVLASHGVDEEQLLHLMDELIVPGEEILQQDDPKESPRLEYILENAKKEALHLRTGDVGTEHLLLAIMHDADCVAARMLITLNINLQKILQDILNATGVDAKEYQEEIQEDGRTRRGAIDQYCTDLTAEAAEGKLDPVIGREDEIYRLMQILSRRTKNNPCLIGEPGVGKTAVIEGLAERIAAEVVPEGMKGKRVLTLDLPALIAGSKYRGEFEERMKSLISEVKADGNSILFLDEIHTMIGAGGAEGAIDASSILKPSLARGEIQLIGATTIAEYRKYIEKDAALERRFQPITVEEPSKEQCMEILQGLQSRYESHHRVTISKEALKAAVELSKQYITDRNLPDKAIDVLDEACSKASLKGYKVPDNLQQLEDELKELAKQKEASIRKGDMKAAADFHAREKEAETKLEMLRKRFHKKQASAHPEVSGDDIADVVSVWTKIPVQKLKETDAHRLQKLEETLHKRVVGQEEAVSAVARAVKRGRVGLKSPNRPIGSFLFLGPTGVGKTELSKALAEALFGREDSMIRVDMSEYMEKHSVAKMIGSPPGYVGHDEGGQLSDKVRTHPYSVILFDEIEKAHPDVFNILLQVLDDGRITDSQGRVVDFSNTVIIMTSNAGAKAIVDPKKLGFAVKEDKADDYKRMKQNVMDEVKMIFRPEFLNRIDEIIVFHALGEEHLKKIVSLMCREFTKRVKTQLDISLTLRDSAKKRIAEKGKDTKYGARPLRRAMQTELEDKLAEAILNGEVKPGEQIEAGVSGKEIKFYLKNAN
;
A
#
# COMPACT_ATOMS: atom_id res chain seq x y z
N MET A 1 50.37 23.28 13.13
CA MET A 1 51.62 22.88 12.43
C MET A 1 51.31 22.93 10.96
N GLN A 2 52.02 23.72 10.18
CA GLN A 2 51.84 23.80 8.73
C GLN A 2 52.29 22.47 8.14
N ASN A 3 51.41 21.75 7.54
CA ASN A 3 51.71 20.51 6.84
C ASN A 3 52.45 20.86 5.57
N GLN A 4 53.73 20.53 5.58
CA GLN A 4 54.61 20.77 4.47
C GLN A 4 54.52 19.61 3.51
N TYR A 5 54.15 19.93 2.29
CA TYR A 5 54.34 19.00 1.17
C TYR A 5 55.81 18.95 0.80
N THR A 6 56.29 17.81 0.36
CA THR A 6 57.66 17.75 -0.20
C THR A 6 57.71 18.63 -1.44
N ARG A 7 58.92 19.12 -1.78
CA ARG A 7 59.12 19.96 -2.98
C ARG A 7 58.59 19.31 -4.26
N GLN A 8 58.65 18.00 -4.33
CA GLN A 8 58.16 17.22 -5.48
C GLN A 8 56.62 17.20 -5.50
N ALA A 9 55.96 16.98 -4.37
CA ALA A 9 54.50 17.02 -4.24
C ALA A 9 53.95 18.42 -4.54
N GLU A 10 54.60 19.49 -4.04
CA GLU A 10 54.20 20.85 -4.40
C GLU A 10 54.30 21.15 -5.91
N ARG A 11 55.36 20.63 -6.57
CA ARG A 11 55.51 20.79 -8.03
C ARG A 11 54.42 20.07 -8.77
N ALA A 12 54.08 18.85 -8.37
CA ALA A 12 52.99 18.10 -8.96
C ALA A 12 51.63 18.81 -8.84
N ILE A 13 51.31 19.36 -7.65
CA ILE A 13 50.10 20.15 -7.40
C ILE A 13 50.09 21.45 -8.22
N LYS A 14 51.19 22.16 -8.26
CA LYS A 14 51.34 23.39 -9.09
C LYS A 14 51.20 23.09 -10.58
N TYR A 15 51.72 21.93 -11.03
CA TYR A 15 51.57 21.46 -12.40
C TYR A 15 50.11 21.14 -12.72
N ALA A 16 49.40 20.45 -11.82
CA ALA A 16 47.99 20.17 -11.92
C ALA A 16 47.15 21.46 -12.10
N ALA A 17 47.38 22.47 -11.30
CA ALA A 17 46.71 23.76 -11.40
C ALA A 17 47.02 24.48 -12.74
N ARG A 18 48.27 24.40 -13.22
CA ARG A 18 48.68 24.96 -14.53
C ARG A 18 47.97 24.26 -15.68
N MET A 19 47.87 22.93 -15.61
CA MET A 19 47.20 22.14 -16.67
C MET A 19 45.68 22.37 -16.68
N ALA A 20 45.01 22.49 -15.56
CA ALA A 20 43.59 22.87 -15.47
C ALA A 20 43.35 24.23 -16.16
N ARG A 21 44.22 25.23 -15.96
CA ARG A 21 44.16 26.52 -16.68
C ARG A 21 44.38 26.36 -18.18
N LYS A 22 45.39 25.56 -18.58
CA LYS A 22 45.75 25.36 -20.00
C LYS A 22 44.60 24.67 -20.77
N LEU A 23 43.92 23.71 -20.12
CA LEU A 23 42.81 22.98 -20.69
C LEU A 23 41.47 23.71 -20.54
N LYS A 24 41.43 24.88 -19.92
CA LYS A 24 40.25 25.70 -19.64
C LYS A 24 39.18 24.95 -18.81
N HIS A 25 39.59 24.11 -17.89
CA HIS A 25 38.68 23.43 -16.98
C HIS A 25 38.29 24.36 -15.82
N PRO A 26 37.01 24.31 -15.35
CA PRO A 26 36.48 25.18 -14.30
C PRO A 26 37.01 24.84 -12.89
N TYR A 27 37.48 23.59 -12.71
CA TYR A 27 38.03 23.11 -11.44
C TYR A 27 39.30 22.33 -11.65
N ILE A 28 40.14 22.32 -10.59
CA ILE A 28 41.28 21.41 -10.52
C ILE A 28 40.78 20.10 -9.94
N GLY A 29 40.69 19.03 -10.77
CA GLY A 29 40.23 17.72 -10.36
C GLY A 29 41.38 16.74 -10.09
N THR A 30 41.01 15.50 -9.71
CA THR A 30 41.96 14.42 -9.41
C THR A 30 42.76 13.99 -10.64
N GLU A 31 42.19 14.09 -11.82
CA GLU A 31 42.80 13.82 -13.12
C GLU A 31 43.97 14.78 -13.40
N HIS A 32 43.83 16.06 -13.04
CA HIS A 32 44.92 17.03 -13.15
C HIS A 32 46.06 16.72 -12.17
N LEU A 33 45.69 16.23 -10.94
CA LEU A 33 46.67 15.79 -9.97
C LEU A 33 47.45 14.57 -10.49
N LEU A 34 46.79 13.59 -11.10
CA LEU A 34 47.43 12.43 -11.69
C LEU A 34 48.43 12.84 -12.79
N LEU A 35 48.04 13.78 -13.64
CA LEU A 35 48.91 14.33 -14.67
C LEU A 35 50.15 15.03 -14.03
N GLY A 36 49.94 15.77 -12.95
CA GLY A 36 51.00 16.41 -12.20
C GLY A 36 51.99 15.41 -11.57
N LEU A 37 51.47 14.33 -11.02
CA LEU A 37 52.28 13.25 -10.46
C LEU A 37 53.10 12.53 -11.54
N ARG A 38 52.53 12.32 -12.72
CA ARG A 38 53.24 11.71 -13.86
C ARG A 38 54.36 12.63 -14.41
N SER A 39 54.13 13.93 -14.45
CA SER A 39 55.10 14.90 -14.94
C SER A 39 56.31 15.08 -14.03
N GLU A 40 56.19 14.82 -12.72
CA GLU A 40 57.26 14.89 -11.74
C GLU A 40 58.07 13.57 -11.67
N ILE A 41 58.96 13.37 -12.62
CA ILE A 41 59.76 12.14 -12.81
C ILE A 41 60.72 11.89 -11.65
N THR A 42 61.06 12.87 -10.87
CA THR A 42 61.95 12.71 -9.71
C THR A 42 61.21 12.19 -8.47
N GLY A 43 59.89 12.18 -8.47
CA GLY A 43 59.05 11.68 -7.39
C GLY A 43 58.76 10.16 -7.55
N VAL A 44 58.56 9.48 -6.41
CA VAL A 44 58.24 8.05 -6.39
C VAL A 44 57.01 7.73 -7.25
N ALA A 45 55.94 8.50 -7.16
CA ALA A 45 54.75 8.32 -7.95
C ALA A 45 55.03 8.41 -9.45
N GLY A 46 55.83 9.44 -9.89
CA GLY A 46 56.17 9.60 -11.30
C GLY A 46 56.99 8.44 -11.85
N GLN A 47 57.89 7.88 -11.06
CA GLN A 47 58.69 6.70 -11.44
C GLN A 47 57.87 5.44 -11.54
N VAL A 48 56.98 5.19 -10.57
CA VAL A 48 56.09 4.05 -10.58
C VAL A 48 55.11 4.13 -11.74
N LEU A 49 54.45 5.27 -11.99
CA LEU A 49 53.54 5.45 -13.12
C LEU A 49 54.28 5.25 -14.47
N ALA A 50 55.52 5.73 -14.59
CA ALA A 50 56.32 5.50 -15.79
C ALA A 50 56.66 4.01 -16.00
N SER A 51 57.03 3.29 -14.94
CA SER A 51 57.35 1.84 -15.02
C SER A 51 56.17 1.00 -15.45
N HIS A 52 54.93 1.44 -15.14
CA HIS A 52 53.68 0.80 -15.58
C HIS A 52 53.14 1.30 -16.94
N GLY A 53 53.92 2.09 -17.68
CA GLY A 53 53.62 2.52 -19.03
C GLY A 53 52.54 3.63 -19.10
N VAL A 54 52.31 4.34 -18.02
CA VAL A 54 51.43 5.53 -18.04
C VAL A 54 52.18 6.65 -18.73
N ASP A 55 51.65 7.10 -19.86
CA ASP A 55 52.23 8.20 -20.61
C ASP A 55 51.41 9.48 -20.53
N GLU A 56 52.10 10.64 -20.50
CA GLU A 56 51.45 11.94 -20.37
C GLU A 56 50.48 12.23 -21.54
N GLU A 57 50.86 11.82 -22.78
CA GLU A 57 50.02 11.97 -23.94
C GLU A 57 48.72 11.15 -23.86
N GLN A 58 48.79 9.93 -23.34
CA GLN A 58 47.62 9.06 -23.13
C GLN A 58 46.67 9.64 -22.09
N LEU A 59 47.19 10.18 -21.00
CA LEU A 59 46.39 10.85 -19.96
C LEU A 59 45.66 12.07 -20.52
N LEU A 60 46.37 12.89 -21.31
CA LEU A 60 45.77 14.08 -21.95
C LEU A 60 44.66 13.68 -22.94
N HIS A 61 44.87 12.63 -23.75
CA HIS A 61 43.86 12.15 -24.66
C HIS A 61 42.58 11.65 -23.95
N LEU A 62 42.76 10.91 -22.84
CA LEU A 62 41.63 10.46 -22.01
C LEU A 62 40.92 11.62 -21.30
N MET A 63 41.65 12.67 -20.91
CA MET A 63 41.03 13.87 -20.35
C MET A 63 40.17 14.61 -21.37
N ASP A 64 40.61 14.71 -22.61
CA ASP A 64 39.86 15.34 -23.71
C ASP A 64 38.59 14.53 -24.07
N GLU A 65 38.62 13.20 -23.91
CA GLU A 65 37.45 12.35 -24.15
C GLU A 65 36.43 12.34 -23.00
N LEU A 66 36.91 12.42 -21.75
CA LEU A 66 36.08 12.26 -20.56
C LEU A 66 35.53 13.56 -20.00
N ILE A 67 36.17 14.71 -20.28
CA ILE A 67 35.83 16.00 -19.71
C ILE A 67 35.45 16.96 -20.84
N VAL A 68 34.19 17.36 -20.86
CA VAL A 68 33.72 18.39 -21.79
C VAL A 68 34.22 19.75 -21.35
N PRO A 69 34.93 20.53 -22.20
CA PRO A 69 35.33 21.89 -21.87
C PRO A 69 34.11 22.74 -21.53
N GLY A 70 34.12 23.43 -20.39
CA GLY A 70 33.04 24.34 -20.01
C GLY A 70 32.94 25.53 -20.96
N GLU A 71 31.75 25.81 -21.48
CA GLU A 71 31.46 27.04 -22.21
C GLU A 71 31.56 28.23 -21.24
N GLU A 72 32.46 29.20 -21.59
CA GLU A 72 32.63 30.51 -20.95
C GLU A 72 33.09 30.55 -19.46
N ILE A 73 34.38 30.35 -19.25
CA ILE A 73 35.02 30.93 -18.06
C ILE A 73 35.37 32.37 -18.36
N LEU A 74 34.65 33.29 -17.72
CA LEU A 74 35.03 34.72 -17.67
C LEU A 74 36.46 34.85 -17.13
N GLN A 75 37.25 35.68 -17.79
CA GLN A 75 38.73 35.82 -17.72
C GLN A 75 39.33 36.24 -16.37
N GLN A 76 38.72 36.03 -15.22
CA GLN A 76 39.21 36.62 -13.96
C GLN A 76 39.36 35.73 -12.72
N ASP A 77 38.88 34.50 -12.71
CA ASP A 77 39.04 33.65 -11.53
C ASP A 77 39.93 32.42 -11.78
N ASP A 78 40.90 32.22 -10.87
CA ASP A 78 41.73 31.00 -10.84
C ASP A 78 40.83 29.75 -10.59
N PRO A 79 41.07 28.62 -11.30
CA PRO A 79 40.27 27.40 -11.09
C PRO A 79 40.42 26.92 -9.65
N LYS A 80 39.30 26.68 -8.97
CA LYS A 80 39.25 26.22 -7.58
C LYS A 80 39.48 24.71 -7.52
N GLU A 81 39.98 24.22 -6.42
CA GLU A 81 40.09 22.79 -6.15
C GLU A 81 38.66 22.16 -6.09
N SER A 82 38.48 21.00 -6.71
CA SER A 82 37.23 20.28 -6.62
C SER A 82 37.08 19.65 -5.21
N PRO A 83 35.87 19.50 -4.68
CA PRO A 83 35.67 18.86 -3.36
C PRO A 83 36.30 17.47 -3.27
N ARG A 84 36.37 16.77 -4.40
CA ARG A 84 37.00 15.45 -4.47
C ARG A 84 38.55 15.56 -4.37
N LEU A 85 39.12 16.57 -4.98
CA LEU A 85 40.56 16.81 -4.85
C LEU A 85 40.94 17.23 -3.42
N GLU A 86 40.14 18.09 -2.76
CA GLU A 86 40.34 18.45 -1.36
C GLU A 86 40.32 17.19 -0.47
N TYR A 87 39.37 16.28 -0.70
CA TYR A 87 39.29 15.00 0.01
C TYR A 87 40.54 14.13 -0.20
N ILE A 88 41.06 14.03 -1.44
CA ILE A 88 42.28 13.29 -1.76
C ILE A 88 43.52 13.90 -1.05
N LEU A 89 43.62 15.24 -1.05
CA LEU A 89 44.73 15.95 -0.37
C LEU A 89 44.68 15.74 1.15
N GLU A 90 43.50 15.69 1.76
CA GLU A 90 43.35 15.34 3.17
C GLU A 90 43.70 13.88 3.47
N ASN A 91 43.30 12.94 2.62
CA ASN A 91 43.68 11.55 2.78
C ASN A 91 45.20 11.33 2.59
N ALA A 92 45.82 12.03 1.66
CA ALA A 92 47.25 11.93 1.49
C ALA A 92 48.06 12.36 2.75
N LYS A 93 47.51 13.25 3.58
CA LYS A 93 48.10 13.57 4.89
C LYS A 93 48.03 12.41 5.87
N LYS A 94 46.93 11.62 5.79
CA LYS A 94 46.78 10.42 6.61
C LYS A 94 47.70 9.32 6.15
N GLU A 95 47.83 9.13 4.83
CA GLU A 95 48.82 8.19 4.27
C GLU A 95 50.25 8.50 4.69
N ALA A 96 50.60 9.78 4.79
CA ALA A 96 51.92 10.20 5.30
C ALA A 96 52.12 9.82 6.79
N LEU A 97 51.03 9.78 7.59
CA LEU A 97 51.09 9.31 8.97
C LEU A 97 51.24 7.78 9.03
N HIS A 98 50.51 7.03 8.19
CA HIS A 98 50.60 5.57 8.09
C HIS A 98 52.00 5.10 7.65
N LEU A 99 52.62 5.81 6.72
CA LEU A 99 53.96 5.53 6.27
C LEU A 99 55.05 6.14 7.19
N ARG A 100 54.68 6.77 8.33
CA ARG A 100 55.55 7.38 9.34
C ARG A 100 56.53 8.42 8.76
N THR A 101 56.06 9.10 7.71
CA THR A 101 56.85 10.20 7.08
C THR A 101 56.39 11.56 7.61
N GLY A 102 57.31 12.51 7.78
CA GLY A 102 56.99 13.83 8.32
C GLY A 102 56.25 14.76 7.35
N ASP A 103 56.50 14.58 6.04
CA ASP A 103 55.96 15.43 4.96
C ASP A 103 55.17 14.58 3.93
N VAL A 104 54.16 15.20 3.31
CA VAL A 104 53.35 14.56 2.27
C VAL A 104 54.13 14.51 0.96
N GLY A 105 54.51 13.34 0.51
CA GLY A 105 55.25 13.11 -0.74
C GLY A 105 54.31 12.75 -1.91
N THR A 106 54.88 12.57 -3.10
CA THR A 106 54.13 12.16 -4.31
C THR A 106 53.54 10.77 -4.17
N GLU A 107 54.20 9.86 -3.45
CA GLU A 107 53.73 8.51 -3.11
C GLU A 107 52.44 8.56 -2.31
N HIS A 108 52.31 9.43 -1.31
CA HIS A 108 51.11 9.57 -0.49
C HIS A 108 49.91 10.11 -1.30
N LEU A 109 50.15 11.03 -2.23
CA LEU A 109 49.14 11.55 -3.14
C LEU A 109 48.61 10.44 -4.09
N LEU A 110 49.51 9.60 -4.59
CA LEU A 110 49.13 8.50 -5.46
C LEU A 110 48.39 7.39 -4.70
N LEU A 111 48.81 7.06 -3.48
CA LEU A 111 48.11 6.14 -2.58
C LEU A 111 46.69 6.63 -2.29
N ALA A 112 46.51 7.90 -1.94
CA ALA A 112 45.20 8.49 -1.69
C ALA A 112 44.27 8.44 -2.92
N ILE A 113 44.79 8.61 -4.13
CA ILE A 113 44.03 8.40 -5.38
C ILE A 113 43.62 6.96 -5.52
N MET A 114 44.50 5.99 -5.20
CA MET A 114 44.20 4.57 -5.38
C MET A 114 43.18 4.01 -4.38
N HIS A 115 43.11 4.59 -3.18
CA HIS A 115 42.10 4.25 -2.17
C HIS A 115 40.70 4.77 -2.51
N ASP A 116 40.60 5.71 -3.43
CA ASP A 116 39.32 6.23 -3.92
C ASP A 116 39.02 5.75 -5.34
N ALA A 117 38.52 4.53 -5.45
CA ALA A 117 38.18 3.89 -6.74
C ALA A 117 37.18 4.67 -7.59
N ASP A 118 36.41 5.58 -6.99
CA ASP A 118 35.39 6.38 -7.68
C ASP A 118 35.93 7.71 -8.22
N CYS A 119 37.16 8.11 -7.90
CA CYS A 119 37.73 9.32 -8.43
C CYS A 119 38.10 9.18 -9.92
N VAL A 120 38.10 10.31 -10.65
CA VAL A 120 38.39 10.33 -12.09
C VAL A 120 39.78 9.78 -12.40
N ALA A 121 40.79 10.15 -11.58
CA ALA A 121 42.15 9.66 -11.74
C ALA A 121 42.26 8.12 -11.66
N ALA A 122 41.60 7.50 -10.67
CA ALA A 122 41.58 6.04 -10.57
C ALA A 122 40.89 5.37 -11.74
N ARG A 123 39.77 5.93 -12.22
CA ARG A 123 39.08 5.44 -13.41
C ARG A 123 39.92 5.54 -14.67
N MET A 124 40.70 6.63 -14.84
CA MET A 124 41.65 6.78 -15.95
C MET A 124 42.71 5.67 -15.92
N LEU A 125 43.28 5.36 -14.77
CA LEU A 125 44.24 4.24 -14.62
C LEU A 125 43.61 2.88 -14.97
N ILE A 126 42.37 2.64 -14.54
CA ILE A 126 41.64 1.42 -14.89
C ILE A 126 41.36 1.35 -16.39
N THR A 127 40.98 2.45 -17.02
CA THR A 127 40.71 2.53 -18.47
C THR A 127 41.97 2.22 -19.29
N LEU A 128 43.13 2.63 -18.79
CA LEU A 128 44.42 2.26 -19.38
C LEU A 128 44.82 0.79 -19.10
N ASN A 129 43.97 0.01 -18.50
CA ASN A 129 44.16 -1.40 -18.20
C ASN A 129 45.36 -1.66 -17.23
N ILE A 130 45.62 -0.69 -16.32
CA ILE A 130 46.72 -0.76 -15.37
C ILE A 130 46.25 -1.44 -14.09
N ASN A 131 47.04 -2.36 -13.60
CA ASN A 131 46.75 -3.08 -12.36
C ASN A 131 47.13 -2.22 -11.14
N LEU A 132 46.11 -1.64 -10.49
CA LEU A 132 46.28 -0.80 -9.31
C LEU A 132 46.99 -1.53 -8.14
N GLN A 133 46.76 -2.83 -7.97
CA GLN A 133 47.41 -3.62 -6.91
C GLN A 133 48.91 -3.74 -7.13
N LYS A 134 49.41 -3.80 -8.37
CA LYS A 134 50.82 -3.79 -8.69
C LYS A 134 51.44 -2.45 -8.41
N ILE A 135 50.77 -1.35 -8.77
CA ILE A 135 51.25 0.01 -8.43
C ILE A 135 51.38 0.15 -6.91
N LEU A 136 50.39 -0.33 -6.15
CA LEU A 136 50.46 -0.30 -4.67
C LEU A 136 51.69 -1.02 -4.14
N GLN A 137 51.96 -2.24 -4.62
CA GLN A 137 53.13 -3.01 -4.24
C GLN A 137 54.41 -2.30 -4.58
N ASP A 138 54.52 -1.69 -5.77
CA ASP A 138 55.72 -0.99 -6.21
C ASP A 138 55.96 0.29 -5.41
N ILE A 139 54.88 1.02 -5.02
CA ILE A 139 55.00 2.17 -4.12
C ILE A 139 55.51 1.73 -2.73
N LEU A 140 54.93 0.68 -2.16
CA LEU A 140 55.35 0.16 -0.85
C LEU A 140 56.77 -0.37 -0.87
N ASN A 141 57.17 -1.05 -1.92
CA ASN A 141 58.56 -1.48 -2.14
C ASN A 141 59.53 -0.28 -2.23
N ALA A 142 59.12 0.78 -2.96
CA ALA A 142 59.95 1.99 -3.10
C ALA A 142 60.04 2.79 -1.79
N THR A 143 59.04 2.74 -0.92
CA THR A 143 59.05 3.39 0.39
C THR A 143 59.68 2.52 1.49
N GLY A 144 59.92 1.22 1.20
CA GLY A 144 60.58 0.31 2.14
C GLY A 144 59.64 -0.23 3.24
N VAL A 145 58.34 -0.14 3.04
CA VAL A 145 57.28 -0.63 3.98
C VAL A 145 56.79 -1.99 3.54
N ASP A 146 56.67 -2.96 4.46
CA ASP A 146 56.14 -4.26 4.18
C ASP A 146 54.63 -4.19 3.88
N ALA A 147 54.22 -4.76 2.78
CA ALA A 147 52.80 -4.73 2.33
C ALA A 147 51.87 -5.34 3.37
N LYS A 148 52.34 -6.29 4.19
CA LYS A 148 51.52 -6.89 5.27
C LYS A 148 51.36 -5.90 6.43
N GLU A 149 52.45 -5.27 6.85
CA GLU A 149 52.43 -4.23 7.90
C GLU A 149 51.51 -3.07 7.55
N TYR A 150 51.59 -2.61 6.31
CA TYR A 150 50.69 -1.57 5.76
C TYR A 150 49.21 -1.99 5.72
N GLN A 151 48.92 -3.22 5.32
CA GLN A 151 47.57 -3.73 5.36
C GLN A 151 47.00 -3.93 6.76
N GLU A 152 47.84 -4.30 7.73
CA GLU A 152 47.47 -4.40 9.14
C GLU A 152 47.21 -3.03 9.76
N GLU A 153 48.03 -2.02 9.47
CA GLU A 153 47.81 -0.64 9.94
C GLU A 153 46.54 -0.01 9.35
N ILE A 154 46.24 -0.21 8.06
CA ILE A 154 44.97 0.23 7.45
C ILE A 154 43.79 -0.52 8.03
N GLN A 155 43.91 -1.80 8.32
CA GLN A 155 42.85 -2.59 8.96
C GLN A 155 42.61 -2.17 10.41
N GLU A 156 43.65 -1.77 11.15
CA GLU A 156 43.52 -1.22 12.50
C GLU A 156 42.88 0.17 12.49
N ASP A 157 43.25 1.06 11.57
CA ASP A 157 42.66 2.41 11.44
C ASP A 157 41.20 2.34 10.84
N GLY A 158 40.92 1.33 9.99
CA GLY A 158 39.61 1.01 9.53
C GLY A 158 38.70 0.39 10.61
N ARG A 159 39.29 -0.33 11.58
CA ARG A 159 38.61 -0.85 12.77
C ARG A 159 38.27 0.25 13.78
N THR A 160 38.99 1.35 13.83
CA THR A 160 38.68 2.53 14.66
C THR A 160 37.61 3.43 14.04
N ARG A 161 37.14 3.20 12.80
CA ARG A 161 36.28 4.16 12.09
C ARG A 161 34.80 3.88 12.05
N ARG A 162 34.35 2.66 12.18
CA ARG A 162 32.95 2.26 12.47
C ARG A 162 32.96 0.83 12.95
N GLY A 163 32.74 0.63 14.24
CA GLY A 163 32.50 -0.70 14.79
C GLY A 163 31.36 -1.40 14.06
N ALA A 164 31.29 -2.71 14.14
CA ALA A 164 30.17 -3.47 13.58
C ALA A 164 28.84 -2.99 14.18
N ILE A 165 28.84 -2.51 15.42
CA ILE A 165 27.69 -1.87 16.04
C ILE A 165 27.26 -0.61 15.26
N ASP A 166 28.19 0.31 14.98
CA ASP A 166 27.88 1.56 14.27
C ASP A 166 27.50 1.35 12.80
N GLN A 167 27.93 0.24 12.21
CA GLN A 167 27.64 -0.09 10.81
C GLN A 167 26.30 -0.79 10.63
N TYR A 168 25.89 -1.64 11.57
CA TYR A 168 24.71 -2.51 11.43
C TYR A 168 23.64 -2.29 12.47
N CYS A 169 23.85 -1.37 13.43
CA CYS A 169 22.87 -1.08 14.47
C CYS A 169 22.56 0.41 14.54
N THR A 170 21.32 0.72 14.90
CA THR A 170 20.87 2.07 15.25
C THR A 170 20.69 2.14 16.76
N ASP A 171 21.25 3.16 17.40
CA ASP A 171 21.15 3.37 18.85
C ASP A 171 19.89 4.15 19.21
N LEU A 172 18.81 3.43 19.59
CA LEU A 172 17.57 4.05 20.03
C LEU A 172 17.71 4.90 21.28
N THR A 173 18.65 4.55 22.17
CA THR A 173 18.86 5.33 23.41
C THR A 173 19.48 6.69 23.11
N ALA A 174 20.38 6.75 22.11
CA ALA A 174 20.94 8.01 21.63
C ALA A 174 19.87 8.87 20.93
N GLU A 175 19.04 8.26 20.08
CA GLU A 175 17.93 8.95 19.41
C GLU A 175 16.88 9.46 20.41
N ALA A 176 16.61 8.69 21.49
CA ALA A 176 15.76 9.14 22.59
C ALA A 176 16.32 10.37 23.31
N ALA A 177 17.62 10.36 23.60
CA ALA A 177 18.31 11.49 24.23
C ALA A 177 18.27 12.77 23.36
N GLU A 178 18.31 12.61 22.03
CA GLU A 178 18.16 13.69 21.05
C GLU A 178 16.70 14.14 20.82
N GLY A 179 15.72 13.45 21.42
CA GLY A 179 14.29 13.75 21.27
C GLY A 179 13.71 13.42 19.88
N LYS A 180 14.36 12.54 19.14
CA LYS A 180 13.94 12.13 17.79
C LYS A 180 12.81 11.09 17.81
N LEU A 181 12.70 10.31 18.90
CA LEU A 181 11.69 9.26 19.02
C LEU A 181 10.29 9.85 19.28
N ASP A 182 9.27 9.15 18.85
CA ASP A 182 7.88 9.52 19.11
C ASP A 182 7.50 9.20 20.58
N PRO A 183 6.71 10.04 21.25
CA PRO A 183 6.32 9.80 22.63
C PRO A 183 5.49 8.51 22.76
N VAL A 184 5.89 7.63 23.66
CA VAL A 184 5.20 6.36 23.88
C VAL A 184 4.14 6.51 24.97
N ILE A 185 2.90 6.19 24.61
CA ILE A 185 1.72 6.40 25.46
C ILE A 185 0.97 5.08 25.64
N GLY A 186 0.56 4.79 26.87
CA GLY A 186 -0.34 3.68 27.19
C GLY A 186 0.31 2.28 27.07
N ARG A 187 1.63 2.18 27.27
CA ARG A 187 2.40 0.92 27.23
C ARG A 187 3.23 0.68 28.49
N GLU A 188 2.81 1.28 29.60
CA GLU A 188 3.54 1.25 30.86
C GLU A 188 3.72 -0.17 31.39
N ASP A 189 2.69 -1.00 31.29
CA ASP A 189 2.69 -2.37 31.82
C ASP A 189 3.63 -3.29 31.01
N GLU A 190 3.61 -3.17 29.69
CA GLU A 190 4.48 -3.93 28.80
C GLU A 190 5.94 -3.50 28.99
N ILE A 191 6.23 -2.19 29.09
CA ILE A 191 7.59 -1.69 29.36
C ILE A 191 8.06 -2.14 30.74
N TYR A 192 7.22 -2.07 31.77
CA TYR A 192 7.55 -2.56 33.10
C TYR A 192 7.87 -4.05 33.09
N ARG A 193 7.05 -4.85 32.39
CA ARG A 193 7.28 -6.29 32.25
C ARG A 193 8.56 -6.59 31.48
N LEU A 194 8.88 -5.80 30.47
CA LEU A 194 10.11 -5.89 29.70
C LEU A 194 11.34 -5.65 30.60
N MET A 195 11.35 -4.56 31.37
CA MET A 195 12.40 -4.26 32.36
C MET A 195 12.55 -5.38 33.39
N GLN A 196 11.44 -5.94 33.89
CA GLN A 196 11.44 -7.05 34.83
C GLN A 196 12.12 -8.29 34.26
N ILE A 197 11.87 -8.63 32.98
CA ILE A 197 12.48 -9.78 32.32
C ILE A 197 13.96 -9.54 32.08
N LEU A 198 14.35 -8.37 31.58
CA LEU A 198 15.75 -8.01 31.35
C LEU A 198 16.60 -8.04 32.63
N SER A 199 16.00 -7.77 33.79
CA SER A 199 16.67 -7.81 35.10
C SER A 199 16.81 -9.23 35.68
N ARG A 200 16.29 -10.27 35.02
CA ARG A 200 16.39 -11.66 35.52
C ARG A 200 17.80 -12.23 35.29
N ARG A 201 18.20 -13.15 36.16
CA ARG A 201 19.48 -13.87 36.01
C ARG A 201 19.46 -14.88 34.86
N THR A 202 18.31 -15.49 34.59
CA THR A 202 18.09 -16.48 33.53
C THR A 202 16.80 -16.17 32.81
N LYS A 203 16.66 -16.57 31.56
CA LYS A 203 15.51 -16.21 30.68
C LYS A 203 15.30 -14.70 30.64
N ASN A 204 16.39 -13.99 30.43
CA ASN A 204 16.45 -12.52 30.43
C ASN A 204 16.31 -11.92 29.03
N ASN A 205 15.84 -12.71 28.05
CA ASN A 205 15.57 -12.22 26.70
C ASN A 205 14.04 -12.17 26.49
N PRO A 206 13.41 -10.98 26.53
CA PRO A 206 12.00 -10.83 26.24
C PRO A 206 11.73 -10.96 24.74
N CYS A 207 10.55 -11.49 24.39
CA CYS A 207 10.04 -11.50 23.03
C CYS A 207 8.64 -10.88 23.02
N LEU A 208 8.50 -9.74 22.37
CA LEU A 208 7.21 -9.08 22.16
C LEU A 208 6.42 -9.84 21.10
N ILE A 209 5.26 -10.36 21.47
CA ILE A 209 4.39 -11.09 20.58
C ILE A 209 3.06 -10.36 20.41
N GLY A 210 2.60 -10.17 19.20
CA GLY A 210 1.36 -9.47 18.89
C GLY A 210 1.12 -9.35 17.41
N GLU A 211 -0.08 -9.00 17.04
CA GLU A 211 -0.44 -8.79 15.64
C GLU A 211 0.36 -7.62 15.02
N PRO A 212 0.49 -7.57 13.69
CA PRO A 212 1.12 -6.44 13.01
C PRO A 212 0.41 -5.13 13.31
N GLY A 213 1.16 -4.03 13.52
CA GLY A 213 0.59 -2.70 13.74
C GLY A 213 0.05 -2.42 15.15
N VAL A 214 0.23 -3.32 16.13
CA VAL A 214 -0.20 -3.07 17.53
C VAL A 214 0.76 -2.19 18.34
N GLY A 215 1.93 -1.83 17.77
CA GLY A 215 2.91 -0.95 18.43
C GLY A 215 3.99 -1.71 19.23
N LYS A 216 4.45 -2.87 18.76
CA LYS A 216 5.57 -3.62 19.39
C LYS A 216 6.86 -2.80 19.46
N THR A 217 7.20 -2.11 18.38
CA THR A 217 8.41 -1.26 18.29
C THR A 217 8.31 -0.08 19.24
N ALA A 218 7.12 0.54 19.39
CA ALA A 218 6.90 1.63 20.34
C ALA A 218 7.21 1.23 21.81
N VAL A 219 6.95 -0.03 22.20
CA VAL A 219 7.33 -0.52 23.54
C VAL A 219 8.85 -0.45 23.76
N ILE A 220 9.64 -0.73 22.71
CA ILE A 220 11.11 -0.67 22.77
C ILE A 220 11.60 0.77 22.78
N GLU A 221 10.99 1.64 22.00
CA GLU A 221 11.27 3.08 21.99
C GLU A 221 10.98 3.68 23.36
N GLY A 222 9.86 3.30 24.01
CA GLY A 222 9.54 3.70 25.37
C GLY A 222 10.53 3.17 26.42
N LEU A 223 11.11 1.98 26.23
CA LEU A 223 12.21 1.51 27.06
C LEU A 223 13.46 2.38 26.85
N ALA A 224 13.81 2.71 25.61
CA ALA A 224 14.95 3.55 25.29
C ALA A 224 14.81 4.96 25.88
N GLU A 225 13.60 5.55 25.81
CA GLU A 225 13.29 6.83 26.46
C GLU A 225 13.49 6.77 27.98
N ARG A 226 13.01 5.72 28.65
CA ARG A 226 13.17 5.56 30.10
C ARG A 226 14.63 5.35 30.49
N ILE A 227 15.42 4.64 29.68
CA ILE A 227 16.87 4.49 29.92
C ILE A 227 17.57 5.83 29.77
N ALA A 228 17.30 6.58 28.70
CA ALA A 228 17.86 7.90 28.45
C ALA A 228 17.49 8.92 29.54
N ALA A 229 16.26 8.83 30.08
CA ALA A 229 15.80 9.66 31.20
C ALA A 229 16.25 9.15 32.59
N GLU A 230 17.01 8.04 32.66
CA GLU A 230 17.44 7.35 33.89
C GLU A 230 16.29 6.86 34.81
N VAL A 231 15.07 6.73 34.28
CA VAL A 231 13.88 6.24 35.00
C VAL A 231 13.78 4.71 34.91
N VAL A 232 14.89 4.04 35.25
CA VAL A 232 15.04 2.58 35.19
C VAL A 232 15.74 2.05 36.44
N PRO A 233 15.62 0.74 36.75
CA PRO A 233 16.37 0.12 37.84
C PRO A 233 17.88 0.31 37.66
N GLU A 234 18.63 0.35 38.78
CA GLU A 234 20.07 0.63 38.78
C GLU A 234 20.88 -0.29 37.82
N GLY A 235 20.49 -1.55 37.71
CA GLY A 235 21.15 -2.52 36.81
C GLY A 235 20.90 -2.26 35.31
N MET A 236 20.05 -1.31 34.98
CA MET A 236 19.74 -0.90 33.60
C MET A 236 20.21 0.50 33.25
N LYS A 237 20.68 1.27 34.24
CA LYS A 237 21.26 2.61 34.00
C LYS A 237 22.51 2.51 33.13
N GLY A 238 22.62 3.39 32.15
CA GLY A 238 23.73 3.42 31.20
C GLY A 238 23.74 2.28 30.18
N LYS A 239 22.68 1.45 30.09
CA LYS A 239 22.52 0.51 29.01
C LYS A 239 22.07 1.21 27.73
N ARG A 240 22.41 0.62 26.59
CA ARG A 240 22.07 1.10 25.24
C ARG A 240 21.14 0.08 24.58
N VAL A 241 20.08 0.53 23.96
CA VAL A 241 19.20 -0.30 23.14
C VAL A 241 19.58 -0.10 21.67
N LEU A 242 20.05 -1.17 21.06
CA LEU A 242 20.57 -1.17 19.68
C LEU A 242 19.63 -1.96 18.77
N THR A 243 19.01 -1.30 17.81
CA THR A 243 18.20 -1.97 16.77
C THR A 243 19.10 -2.52 15.68
N LEU A 244 19.04 -3.82 15.41
CA LEU A 244 19.81 -4.46 14.36
C LEU A 244 19.14 -4.31 12.99
N ASP A 245 19.86 -3.75 12.03
CA ASP A 245 19.48 -3.69 10.61
C ASP A 245 19.92 -4.97 9.88
N LEU A 246 19.01 -5.95 9.80
CA LEU A 246 19.26 -7.22 9.10
C LEU A 246 19.50 -7.06 7.60
N PRO A 247 18.73 -6.23 6.85
CA PRO A 247 19.00 -5.92 5.46
C PRO A 247 20.42 -5.39 5.23
N ALA A 248 20.91 -4.47 6.06
CA ALA A 248 22.28 -3.94 5.94
C ALA A 248 23.34 -5.01 6.19
N LEU A 249 23.07 -5.95 7.10
CA LEU A 249 24.00 -7.03 7.45
C LEU A 249 24.12 -8.07 6.32
N ILE A 250 23.03 -8.29 5.57
CA ILE A 250 22.97 -9.22 4.43
C ILE A 250 23.44 -8.54 3.13
N ALA A 251 23.25 -7.23 2.99
CA ALA A 251 23.59 -6.51 1.77
C ALA A 251 25.08 -6.66 1.40
N GLY A 252 25.34 -7.00 0.13
CA GLY A 252 26.71 -7.17 -0.39
C GLY A 252 27.40 -8.47 0.02
N SER A 253 26.80 -9.33 0.86
CA SER A 253 27.38 -10.67 1.12
C SER A 253 27.05 -11.61 -0.05
N LYS A 254 28.05 -11.97 -0.85
CA LYS A 254 27.90 -12.94 -1.95
C LYS A 254 27.92 -14.39 -1.47
N TYR A 255 28.49 -14.65 -0.32
CA TYR A 255 28.68 -15.98 0.26
C TYR A 255 28.17 -16.03 1.71
N ARG A 256 27.60 -17.18 2.09
CA ARG A 256 27.12 -17.46 3.47
C ARG A 256 28.19 -17.15 4.54
N GLY A 257 29.47 -17.41 4.27
CA GLY A 257 30.58 -17.17 5.19
C GLY A 257 30.76 -15.70 5.56
N GLU A 258 30.55 -14.78 4.64
CA GLU A 258 30.70 -13.32 4.89
C GLU A 258 29.63 -12.82 5.87
N PHE A 259 28.39 -13.27 5.75
CA PHE A 259 27.33 -12.95 6.70
C PHE A 259 27.63 -13.52 8.10
N GLU A 260 28.09 -14.78 8.17
CA GLU A 260 28.45 -15.41 9.43
C GLU A 260 29.58 -14.66 10.12
N GLU A 261 30.58 -14.17 9.37
CA GLU A 261 31.70 -13.41 9.88
C GLU A 261 31.27 -12.03 10.41
N ARG A 262 30.45 -11.29 9.66
CA ARG A 262 29.87 -10.02 10.10
C ARG A 262 29.05 -10.17 11.38
N MET A 263 28.20 -11.20 11.46
CA MET A 263 27.39 -11.50 12.64
C MET A 263 28.27 -11.86 13.84
N LYS A 264 29.32 -12.68 13.67
CA LYS A 264 30.28 -13.01 14.72
C LYS A 264 31.03 -11.78 15.22
N SER A 265 31.46 -10.90 14.32
CA SER A 265 32.11 -9.63 14.65
C SER A 265 31.18 -8.74 15.49
N LEU A 266 29.92 -8.55 15.07
CA LEU A 266 28.91 -7.81 15.80
C LEU A 266 28.69 -8.37 17.23
N ILE A 267 28.47 -9.68 17.34
CA ILE A 267 28.29 -10.34 18.63
C ILE A 267 29.51 -10.17 19.54
N SER A 268 30.71 -10.25 18.98
CA SER A 268 31.96 -10.05 19.72
C SER A 268 32.06 -8.63 20.26
N GLU A 269 31.67 -7.62 19.49
CA GLU A 269 31.68 -6.23 19.88
C GLU A 269 30.61 -5.93 20.94
N VAL A 270 29.39 -6.44 20.78
CA VAL A 270 28.30 -6.32 21.77
C VAL A 270 28.72 -6.95 23.11
N LYS A 271 29.43 -8.09 23.08
CA LYS A 271 29.97 -8.70 24.29
C LYS A 271 31.04 -7.86 24.95
N ALA A 272 31.93 -7.24 24.16
CA ALA A 272 32.99 -6.39 24.67
C ALA A 272 32.43 -5.12 25.31
N ASP A 273 31.37 -4.55 24.74
CA ASP A 273 30.67 -3.39 25.30
C ASP A 273 29.96 -3.69 26.62
N GLY A 274 29.33 -4.87 26.75
CA GLY A 274 28.70 -5.34 27.99
C GLY A 274 27.44 -4.56 28.43
N ASN A 275 27.21 -3.37 27.89
CA ASN A 275 26.08 -2.48 28.20
C ASN A 275 25.01 -2.44 27.11
N SER A 276 25.21 -3.12 25.99
CA SER A 276 24.31 -3.12 24.84
C SER A 276 23.24 -4.20 24.98
N ILE A 277 21.99 -3.81 24.67
CA ILE A 277 20.82 -4.69 24.51
C ILE A 277 20.45 -4.67 23.04
N LEU A 278 20.51 -5.80 22.35
CA LEU A 278 20.13 -5.90 20.95
C LEU A 278 18.61 -6.00 20.82
N PHE A 279 18.03 -5.24 19.93
CA PHE A 279 16.63 -5.39 19.51
C PHE A 279 16.57 -5.93 18.08
N LEU A 280 15.76 -6.96 17.89
CA LEU A 280 15.47 -7.60 16.62
C LEU A 280 13.98 -7.53 16.33
N ASP A 281 13.63 -6.66 15.40
CA ASP A 281 12.29 -6.74 14.84
C ASP A 281 12.20 -7.93 13.89
N GLU A 282 11.00 -8.53 13.80
CA GLU A 282 10.77 -9.75 13.01
C GLU A 282 11.81 -10.86 13.26
N ILE A 283 12.09 -11.17 14.53
CA ILE A 283 13.11 -12.16 14.92
C ILE A 283 12.98 -13.51 14.19
N HIS A 284 11.79 -13.85 13.71
CA HIS A 284 11.52 -15.06 12.94
C HIS A 284 12.28 -15.10 11.60
N THR A 285 12.63 -13.95 11.02
CA THR A 285 13.39 -13.85 9.77
C THR A 285 14.80 -14.41 9.94
N MET A 286 15.41 -14.24 11.12
CA MET A 286 16.72 -14.80 11.45
C MET A 286 16.68 -16.29 11.76
N ILE A 287 15.57 -16.79 12.31
CA ILE A 287 15.44 -18.16 12.81
C ILE A 287 14.85 -19.08 11.73
N GLY A 288 14.00 -18.56 10.84
CA GLY A 288 13.23 -19.32 9.86
C GLY A 288 13.82 -19.40 8.45
N ALA A 289 14.87 -18.66 8.16
CA ALA A 289 15.45 -18.56 6.82
C ALA A 289 16.13 -19.88 6.34
N GLY A 290 16.27 -20.90 7.21
CA GLY A 290 16.97 -22.17 6.93
C GLY A 290 16.16 -23.24 6.19
N GLY A 291 14.93 -23.00 5.77
CA GLY A 291 14.06 -24.03 5.15
C GLY A 291 14.27 -24.27 3.65
N ALA A 292 14.95 -23.42 2.93
CA ALA A 292 15.34 -23.60 1.53
C ALA A 292 16.83 -23.93 1.43
N GLU A 293 17.22 -24.85 0.53
CA GLU A 293 18.63 -25.16 0.26
C GLU A 293 19.40 -23.87 -0.07
N GLY A 294 20.25 -23.40 0.88
CA GLY A 294 21.03 -22.17 0.74
C GLY A 294 20.63 -21.00 1.63
N ALA A 295 19.56 -21.10 2.42
CA ALA A 295 19.12 -20.03 3.31
C ALA A 295 20.05 -19.88 4.55
N ILE A 296 20.26 -18.65 4.98
CA ILE A 296 21.17 -18.27 6.05
C ILE A 296 20.51 -18.54 7.41
N ASP A 297 21.04 -19.47 8.20
CA ASP A 297 20.57 -19.75 9.57
C ASP A 297 21.43 -18.99 10.58
N ALA A 298 21.02 -17.77 10.91
CA ALA A 298 21.69 -16.96 11.92
C ALA A 298 21.45 -17.47 13.36
N SER A 299 20.46 -18.34 13.56
CA SER A 299 20.14 -18.91 14.87
C SER A 299 21.30 -19.74 15.43
N SER A 300 22.03 -20.43 14.56
CA SER A 300 23.20 -21.25 14.95
C SER A 300 24.33 -20.42 15.59
N ILE A 301 24.45 -19.13 15.20
CA ILE A 301 25.47 -18.20 15.72
C ILE A 301 25.01 -17.57 17.04
N LEU A 302 23.72 -17.22 17.15
CA LEU A 302 23.14 -16.57 18.33
C LEU A 302 22.94 -17.55 19.51
N LYS A 303 22.51 -18.79 19.22
CA LYS A 303 22.20 -19.81 20.24
C LYS A 303 23.30 -20.01 21.29
N PRO A 304 24.59 -20.12 20.95
CA PRO A 304 25.66 -20.31 21.96
C PRO A 304 25.79 -19.08 22.89
N SER A 305 25.69 -17.86 22.36
CA SER A 305 25.84 -16.63 23.13
C SER A 305 24.65 -16.35 24.03
N LEU A 306 23.43 -16.61 23.54
CA LEU A 306 22.20 -16.58 24.33
C LEU A 306 22.18 -17.67 25.41
N ALA A 307 22.71 -18.86 25.10
CA ALA A 307 22.79 -19.98 26.05
C ALA A 307 23.67 -19.64 27.24
N ARG A 308 24.79 -18.94 27.04
CA ARG A 308 25.74 -18.53 28.07
C ARG A 308 25.33 -17.22 28.76
N GLY A 309 24.31 -16.51 28.26
CA GLY A 309 23.89 -15.21 28.78
C GLY A 309 24.92 -14.10 28.54
N GLU A 310 25.74 -14.25 27.47
CA GLU A 310 26.79 -13.30 27.12
C GLU A 310 26.24 -12.03 26.42
N ILE A 311 25.02 -12.12 25.86
CA ILE A 311 24.30 -11.01 25.23
C ILE A 311 22.87 -10.99 25.73
N GLN A 312 22.27 -9.81 25.75
CA GLN A 312 20.85 -9.59 25.99
C GLN A 312 20.18 -9.22 24.67
N LEU A 313 19.07 -9.88 24.37
CA LEU A 313 18.35 -9.72 23.11
C LEU A 313 16.85 -9.56 23.37
N ILE A 314 16.24 -8.57 22.75
CA ILE A 314 14.80 -8.36 22.69
C ILE A 314 14.35 -8.74 21.30
N GLY A 315 13.38 -9.63 21.17
CA GLY A 315 12.75 -9.99 19.91
C GLY A 315 11.37 -9.39 19.77
N ALA A 316 10.91 -9.11 18.55
CA ALA A 316 9.52 -8.83 18.25
C ALA A 316 9.06 -9.73 17.10
N THR A 317 7.83 -10.27 17.19
CA THR A 317 7.26 -11.15 16.15
C THR A 317 5.74 -11.27 16.31
N THR A 318 5.08 -11.96 15.38
CA THR A 318 3.67 -12.31 15.51
C THR A 318 3.47 -13.57 16.35
N ILE A 319 2.23 -13.77 16.86
CA ILE A 319 1.89 -14.98 17.65
C ILE A 319 2.08 -16.26 16.83
N ALA A 320 1.69 -16.23 15.55
CA ALA A 320 1.80 -17.38 14.66
C ALA A 320 3.27 -17.77 14.40
N GLU A 321 4.12 -16.79 14.14
CA GLU A 321 5.54 -16.97 13.89
C GLU A 321 6.31 -17.39 15.15
N TYR A 322 5.96 -16.84 16.32
CA TYR A 322 6.52 -17.26 17.58
C TYR A 322 6.30 -18.76 17.81
N ARG A 323 5.07 -19.25 17.63
CA ARG A 323 4.73 -20.67 17.74
C ARG A 323 5.44 -21.54 16.69
N LYS A 324 5.56 -21.03 15.46
CA LYS A 324 6.15 -21.78 14.34
C LYS A 324 7.67 -21.92 14.47
N TYR A 325 8.38 -20.88 14.91
CA TYR A 325 9.83 -20.80 14.84
C TYR A 325 10.54 -20.82 16.21
N ILE A 326 9.94 -20.24 17.26
CA ILE A 326 10.59 -20.14 18.58
C ILE A 326 10.16 -21.26 19.51
N GLU A 327 8.86 -21.51 19.65
CA GLU A 327 8.35 -22.59 20.52
C GLU A 327 8.76 -24.00 20.06
N LYS A 328 8.95 -24.22 18.77
CA LYS A 328 9.42 -25.50 18.24
C LYS A 328 10.89 -25.78 18.50
N ASP A 329 11.68 -24.75 18.77
CA ASP A 329 13.11 -24.88 19.08
C ASP A 329 13.34 -24.84 20.59
N ALA A 330 13.56 -26.01 21.19
CA ALA A 330 13.72 -26.14 22.63
C ALA A 330 14.89 -25.34 23.24
N ALA A 331 15.89 -24.95 22.41
CA ALA A 331 16.99 -24.11 22.85
C ALA A 331 16.58 -22.63 22.97
N LEU A 332 15.75 -22.14 22.04
CA LEU A 332 15.24 -20.78 22.03
C LEU A 332 14.09 -20.59 23.03
N GLU A 333 13.15 -21.54 23.10
CA GLU A 333 12.02 -21.51 24.03
C GLU A 333 12.48 -21.34 25.48
N ARG A 334 13.56 -22.00 25.86
CA ARG A 334 14.13 -21.89 27.21
C ARG A 334 14.83 -20.56 27.49
N ARG A 335 15.05 -19.73 26.48
CA ARG A 335 15.80 -18.47 26.60
C ARG A 335 14.93 -17.24 26.43
N PHE A 336 13.90 -17.34 25.60
CA PHE A 336 12.95 -16.25 25.40
C PHE A 336 11.78 -16.32 26.38
N GLN A 337 11.34 -15.15 26.81
CA GLN A 337 10.13 -14.98 27.61
C GLN A 337 9.12 -14.14 26.83
N PRO A 338 7.97 -14.69 26.44
CA PRO A 338 6.97 -13.93 25.68
C PRO A 338 6.31 -12.85 26.52
N ILE A 339 6.06 -11.69 25.88
CA ILE A 339 5.23 -10.60 26.36
C ILE A 339 4.20 -10.33 25.27
N THR A 340 2.92 -10.51 25.60
CA THR A 340 1.84 -10.25 24.65
C THR A 340 1.56 -8.74 24.60
N VAL A 341 1.58 -8.18 23.39
CA VAL A 341 1.19 -6.80 23.11
C VAL A 341 -0.15 -6.85 22.40
N GLU A 342 -1.20 -6.44 23.11
CA GLU A 342 -2.56 -6.46 22.57
C GLU A 342 -2.89 -5.18 21.79
N GLU A 343 -3.93 -5.25 20.93
CA GLU A 343 -4.48 -4.08 20.27
C GLU A 343 -5.02 -3.09 21.32
N PRO A 344 -4.64 -1.81 21.28
CA PRO A 344 -5.12 -0.82 22.25
C PRO A 344 -6.61 -0.57 22.11
N SER A 345 -7.24 -0.19 23.24
CA SER A 345 -8.63 0.24 23.23
C SER A 345 -8.82 1.53 22.42
N LYS A 346 -10.07 1.91 22.13
CA LYS A 346 -10.35 3.18 21.43
C LYS A 346 -9.85 4.38 22.23
N GLU A 347 -10.01 4.32 23.54
CA GLU A 347 -9.60 5.37 24.48
C GLU A 347 -8.08 5.52 24.49
N GLN A 348 -7.34 4.42 24.62
CA GLN A 348 -5.88 4.41 24.56
C GLN A 348 -5.36 4.87 23.19
N CYS A 349 -6.00 4.43 22.11
CA CYS A 349 -5.63 4.88 20.76
C CYS A 349 -5.86 6.39 20.60
N MET A 350 -6.91 6.95 21.19
CA MET A 350 -7.16 8.40 21.20
C MET A 350 -6.04 9.16 21.93
N GLU A 351 -5.59 8.65 23.08
CA GLU A 351 -4.48 9.24 23.84
C GLU A 351 -3.17 9.20 23.03
N ILE A 352 -2.89 8.07 22.34
CA ILE A 352 -1.74 7.94 21.44
C ILE A 352 -1.80 9.00 20.34
N LEU A 353 -2.93 9.12 19.64
CA LEU A 353 -3.06 10.12 18.57
C LEU A 353 -2.93 11.57 19.08
N GLN A 354 -3.44 11.85 20.31
CA GLN A 354 -3.27 13.17 20.92
C GLN A 354 -1.80 13.46 21.23
N GLY A 355 -1.05 12.48 21.68
CA GLY A 355 0.39 12.65 21.92
C GLY A 355 1.21 12.86 20.65
N LEU A 356 0.81 12.24 19.55
CA LEU A 356 1.46 12.38 18.24
C LEU A 356 1.02 13.64 17.48
N GLN A 357 -0.10 14.26 17.86
CA GLN A 357 -0.75 15.37 17.15
C GLN A 357 0.24 16.49 16.79
N SER A 358 1.01 16.99 17.76
CA SER A 358 1.91 18.12 17.56
C SER A 358 3.03 17.84 16.55
N ARG A 359 3.48 16.58 16.46
CA ARG A 359 4.50 16.16 15.49
C ARG A 359 3.95 16.14 14.08
N TYR A 360 2.76 15.56 13.89
CA TYR A 360 2.09 15.54 12.58
C TYR A 360 1.69 16.94 12.12
N GLU A 361 1.21 17.80 13.04
CA GLU A 361 0.91 19.20 12.74
C GLU A 361 2.14 19.96 12.26
N SER A 362 3.28 19.74 12.93
CA SER A 362 4.56 20.39 12.56
C SER A 362 5.10 19.87 11.23
N HIS A 363 5.03 18.54 11.00
CA HIS A 363 5.54 17.91 9.79
C HIS A 363 4.77 18.34 8.54
N HIS A 364 3.44 18.27 8.58
CA HIS A 364 2.57 18.58 7.44
C HIS A 364 2.16 20.06 7.36
N ARG A 365 2.47 20.86 8.39
CA ARG A 365 2.05 22.28 8.53
C ARG A 365 0.54 22.44 8.46
N VAL A 366 -0.17 21.61 9.21
CA VAL A 366 -1.63 21.58 9.31
C VAL A 366 -2.04 21.72 10.77
N THR A 367 -3.32 22.00 11.02
CA THR A 367 -3.92 21.94 12.36
C THR A 367 -4.90 20.77 12.40
N ILE A 368 -4.82 19.90 13.39
CA ILE A 368 -5.68 18.72 13.49
C ILE A 368 -6.77 18.98 14.51
N SER A 369 -8.04 18.91 14.08
CA SER A 369 -9.17 19.07 14.98
C SER A 369 -9.36 17.83 15.89
N LYS A 370 -9.90 18.03 17.08
CA LYS A 370 -10.26 16.91 17.99
C LYS A 370 -11.28 15.96 17.34
N GLU A 371 -12.14 16.49 16.47
CA GLU A 371 -13.10 15.70 15.71
C GLU A 371 -12.40 14.79 14.69
N ALA A 372 -11.31 15.27 14.07
CA ALA A 372 -10.49 14.45 13.15
C ALA A 372 -9.83 13.28 13.89
N LEU A 373 -9.24 13.51 15.06
CA LEU A 373 -8.64 12.44 15.89
C LEU A 373 -9.68 11.39 16.25
N LYS A 374 -10.86 11.83 16.74
CA LYS A 374 -11.95 10.92 17.07
C LYS A 374 -12.45 10.14 15.85
N ALA A 375 -12.60 10.83 14.70
CA ALA A 375 -12.99 10.19 13.46
C ALA A 375 -11.95 9.18 12.97
N ALA A 376 -10.64 9.47 13.11
CA ALA A 376 -9.57 8.56 12.73
C ALA A 376 -9.66 7.23 13.51
N VAL A 377 -9.87 7.28 14.82
CA VAL A 377 -10.01 6.07 15.65
C VAL A 377 -11.32 5.32 15.35
N GLU A 378 -12.46 6.03 15.32
CA GLU A 378 -13.77 5.40 15.15
C GLU A 378 -13.94 4.78 13.76
N LEU A 379 -13.59 5.54 12.71
CA LEU A 379 -13.78 5.10 11.34
C LEU A 379 -12.77 4.03 10.93
N SER A 380 -11.50 4.14 11.36
CA SER A 380 -10.51 3.09 11.08
C SER A 380 -10.88 1.78 11.77
N LYS A 381 -11.36 1.82 13.02
CA LYS A 381 -11.81 0.61 13.74
C LYS A 381 -13.05 0.00 13.11
N GLN A 382 -13.96 0.82 12.60
CA GLN A 382 -15.23 0.36 12.02
C GLN A 382 -15.08 -0.17 10.60
N TYR A 383 -14.25 0.46 9.77
CA TYR A 383 -14.22 0.22 8.33
C TYR A 383 -12.93 -0.46 7.83
N ILE A 384 -11.83 -0.41 8.59
CA ILE A 384 -10.56 -1.04 8.24
C ILE A 384 -10.35 -2.25 9.14
N THR A 385 -10.65 -3.44 8.62
CA THR A 385 -10.63 -4.70 9.39
C THR A 385 -9.39 -5.55 9.18
N ASP A 386 -8.58 -5.25 8.19
CA ASP A 386 -7.37 -5.98 7.80
C ASP A 386 -6.11 -5.53 8.55
N ARG A 387 -6.20 -4.46 9.34
CA ARG A 387 -5.12 -3.89 10.15
C ARG A 387 -5.57 -3.61 11.58
N ASN A 388 -4.61 -3.43 12.49
CA ASN A 388 -4.87 -3.20 13.91
C ASN A 388 -4.61 -1.75 14.33
N LEU A 389 -5.24 -1.33 15.42
CA LEU A 389 -4.91 -0.08 16.10
C LEU A 389 -3.56 -0.23 16.82
N PRO A 390 -2.77 0.85 16.98
CA PRO A 390 -3.04 2.22 16.55
C PRO A 390 -2.65 2.51 15.09
N ASP A 391 -1.88 1.63 14.45
CA ASP A 391 -1.25 1.80 13.14
C ASP A 391 -2.23 2.30 12.06
N LYS A 392 -3.36 1.61 11.88
CA LYS A 392 -4.39 2.01 10.89
C LYS A 392 -4.98 3.40 11.16
N ALA A 393 -5.05 3.85 12.42
CA ALA A 393 -5.58 5.17 12.74
C ALA A 393 -4.53 6.26 12.52
N ILE A 394 -3.26 5.95 12.78
CA ILE A 394 -2.11 6.80 12.50
C ILE A 394 -1.98 7.00 10.99
N ASP A 395 -1.98 5.92 10.21
CA ASP A 395 -1.87 5.97 8.75
C ASP A 395 -2.99 6.80 8.11
N VAL A 396 -4.24 6.61 8.56
CA VAL A 396 -5.38 7.41 8.08
C VAL A 396 -5.21 8.88 8.42
N LEU A 397 -4.71 9.20 9.61
CA LEU A 397 -4.46 10.57 10.04
C LEU A 397 -3.33 11.21 9.21
N ASP A 398 -2.23 10.49 9.01
CA ASP A 398 -1.09 10.93 8.21
C ASP A 398 -1.49 11.25 6.76
N GLU A 399 -2.23 10.35 6.11
CA GLU A 399 -2.72 10.56 4.75
C GLU A 399 -3.70 11.74 4.68
N ALA A 400 -4.57 11.93 5.68
CA ALA A 400 -5.48 13.06 5.73
C ALA A 400 -4.72 14.39 5.89
N CYS A 401 -3.69 14.42 6.73
CA CYS A 401 -2.80 15.58 6.90
C CYS A 401 -2.06 15.90 5.60
N SER A 402 -1.50 14.89 4.95
CA SER A 402 -0.84 15.01 3.64
C SER A 402 -1.80 15.57 2.59
N LYS A 403 -3.00 15.02 2.49
CA LYS A 403 -4.05 15.48 1.56
C LYS A 403 -4.49 16.92 1.83
N ALA A 404 -4.63 17.30 3.11
CA ALA A 404 -4.97 18.68 3.51
C ALA A 404 -3.85 19.66 3.13
N SER A 405 -2.60 19.30 3.39
CA SER A 405 -1.41 20.08 2.99
C SER A 405 -1.38 20.30 1.48
N LEU A 406 -1.65 19.26 0.67
CA LEU A 406 -1.68 19.33 -0.79
C LEU A 406 -2.88 20.14 -1.34
N LYS A 407 -4.03 20.18 -0.64
CA LYS A 407 -5.17 21.03 -1.05
C LYS A 407 -4.76 22.51 -1.13
N GLY A 408 -3.83 22.97 -0.29
CA GLY A 408 -3.25 24.30 -0.34
C GLY A 408 -2.32 24.57 -1.54
N TYR A 409 -1.91 23.51 -2.25
CA TYR A 409 -0.91 23.56 -3.32
C TYR A 409 -1.52 23.75 -4.73
N LYS A 410 -2.82 23.93 -4.87
CA LYS A 410 -3.41 24.23 -6.18
C LYS A 410 -2.87 25.57 -6.68
N VAL A 411 -2.05 25.48 -7.73
CA VAL A 411 -1.58 26.65 -8.46
C VAL A 411 -2.81 27.41 -8.99
N PRO A 412 -2.98 28.69 -8.67
CA PRO A 412 -4.12 29.44 -9.17
C PRO A 412 -4.11 29.49 -10.71
N ASP A 413 -5.25 29.32 -11.34
CA ASP A 413 -5.41 29.35 -12.80
C ASP A 413 -4.76 30.59 -13.45
N ASN A 414 -4.76 31.73 -12.73
CA ASN A 414 -4.12 32.96 -13.15
C ASN A 414 -2.59 32.89 -13.29
N LEU A 415 -1.91 32.03 -12.49
CA LEU A 415 -0.48 31.81 -12.60
C LEU A 415 -0.16 31.00 -13.85
N GLN A 416 -0.92 29.96 -14.11
CA GLN A 416 -0.76 29.10 -15.28
C GLN A 416 -1.07 29.85 -16.58
N GLN A 417 -2.10 30.69 -16.59
CA GLN A 417 -2.43 31.58 -17.73
C GLN A 417 -1.31 32.56 -18.04
N LEU A 418 -0.70 33.19 -17.02
CA LEU A 418 0.42 34.11 -17.21
C LEU A 418 1.70 33.41 -17.67
N GLU A 419 1.94 32.17 -17.22
CA GLU A 419 3.06 31.36 -17.74
C GLU A 419 2.89 30.99 -19.22
N ASP A 420 1.65 30.68 -19.60
CA ASP A 420 1.35 30.36 -21.01
C ASP A 420 1.39 31.64 -21.89
N GLU A 421 0.93 32.79 -21.36
CA GLU A 421 1.07 34.08 -22.02
C GLU A 421 2.52 34.49 -22.23
N LEU A 422 3.39 34.28 -21.24
CA LEU A 422 4.83 34.50 -21.35
C LEU A 422 5.48 33.65 -22.44
N LYS A 423 5.14 32.35 -22.52
CA LYS A 423 5.64 31.46 -23.57
C LYS A 423 5.19 31.93 -24.96
N GLU A 424 3.98 32.44 -25.08
CA GLU A 424 3.45 32.92 -26.35
C GLU A 424 4.11 34.25 -26.77
N LEU A 425 4.29 35.19 -25.85
CA LEU A 425 5.02 36.46 -26.08
C LEU A 425 6.49 36.20 -26.46
N ALA A 426 7.17 35.23 -25.83
CA ALA A 426 8.52 34.84 -26.20
C ALA A 426 8.58 34.31 -27.64
N LYS A 427 7.65 33.45 -28.05
CA LYS A 427 7.56 32.97 -29.44
C LYS A 427 7.29 34.07 -30.44
N GLN A 428 6.39 35.03 -30.12
CA GLN A 428 6.07 36.15 -30.97
C GLN A 428 7.27 37.10 -31.13
N LYS A 429 8.02 37.33 -30.06
CA LYS A 429 9.27 38.07 -30.06
C LYS A 429 10.30 37.44 -31.01
N GLU A 430 10.54 36.13 -30.86
CA GLU A 430 11.47 35.42 -31.76
C GLU A 430 11.04 35.47 -33.22
N ALA A 431 9.73 35.30 -33.49
CA ALA A 431 9.21 35.39 -34.86
C ALA A 431 9.39 36.79 -35.46
N SER A 432 9.23 37.86 -34.67
CA SER A 432 9.43 39.24 -35.10
C SER A 432 10.91 39.54 -35.39
N ILE A 433 11.82 39.00 -34.57
CA ILE A 433 13.27 39.11 -34.79
C ILE A 433 13.66 38.41 -36.09
N ARG A 434 13.13 37.20 -36.34
CA ARG A 434 13.42 36.47 -37.61
C ARG A 434 12.87 37.17 -38.86
N LYS A 435 11.80 37.99 -38.74
CA LYS A 435 11.22 38.80 -39.81
C LYS A 435 11.93 40.15 -39.98
N GLY A 436 12.85 40.51 -39.10
CA GLY A 436 13.55 41.82 -39.13
C GLY A 436 12.76 43.02 -38.61
N ASP A 437 11.60 42.79 -37.99
CA ASP A 437 10.76 43.86 -37.43
C ASP A 437 11.17 44.13 -35.96
N MET A 438 12.17 45.02 -35.83
CA MET A 438 12.77 45.38 -34.54
C MET A 438 11.81 46.21 -33.67
N LYS A 439 10.83 46.92 -34.25
CA LYS A 439 9.85 47.68 -33.45
C LYS A 439 8.87 46.72 -32.77
N ALA A 440 8.30 45.79 -33.51
CA ALA A 440 7.40 44.80 -32.96
C ALA A 440 8.12 43.90 -31.92
N ALA A 441 9.40 43.55 -32.13
CA ALA A 441 10.19 42.79 -31.18
C ALA A 441 10.40 43.54 -29.86
N ALA A 442 10.62 44.86 -29.91
CA ALA A 442 10.75 45.73 -28.73
C ALA A 442 9.45 45.82 -27.92
N ASP A 443 8.28 45.95 -28.63
CA ASP A 443 6.97 45.96 -27.97
C ASP A 443 6.65 44.61 -27.29
N PHE A 444 6.96 43.48 -27.92
CA PHE A 444 6.79 42.17 -27.31
C PHE A 444 7.72 41.97 -26.10
N HIS A 445 8.96 42.44 -26.16
CA HIS A 445 9.87 42.42 -25.06
C HIS A 445 9.39 43.27 -23.86
N ALA A 446 8.82 44.43 -24.11
CA ALA A 446 8.24 45.27 -23.05
C ALA A 446 7.07 44.54 -22.35
N ARG A 447 6.17 43.92 -23.11
CA ARG A 447 5.05 43.14 -22.58
C ARG A 447 5.52 41.86 -21.86
N GLU A 448 6.52 41.18 -22.36
CA GLU A 448 7.14 40.03 -21.72
C GLU A 448 7.66 40.41 -20.32
N LYS A 449 8.39 41.53 -20.21
CA LYS A 449 8.93 42.06 -18.97
C LYS A 449 7.84 42.47 -17.95
N GLU A 450 6.74 43.07 -18.44
CA GLU A 450 5.57 43.37 -17.60
C GLU A 450 4.86 42.11 -17.09
N ALA A 451 4.69 41.10 -17.93
CA ALA A 451 4.10 39.83 -17.56
C ALA A 451 4.98 39.06 -16.57
N GLU A 452 6.31 39.09 -16.76
CA GLU A 452 7.30 38.51 -15.88
C GLU A 452 7.28 39.14 -14.47
N THR A 453 7.23 40.46 -14.38
CA THR A 453 7.12 41.16 -13.08
C THR A 453 5.80 40.86 -12.39
N LYS A 454 4.67 40.75 -13.13
CA LYS A 454 3.39 40.33 -12.58
C LYS A 454 3.42 38.90 -12.06
N LEU A 455 4.03 37.98 -12.82
CA LEU A 455 4.20 36.58 -12.44
C LEU A 455 5.04 36.44 -11.15
N GLU A 456 6.14 37.19 -11.07
CA GLU A 456 7.00 37.17 -9.90
C GLU A 456 6.30 37.71 -8.65
N MET A 457 5.52 38.79 -8.78
CA MET A 457 4.70 39.32 -7.69
C MET A 457 3.61 38.35 -7.25
N LEU A 458 2.94 37.68 -8.19
CA LEU A 458 1.94 36.68 -7.88
C LEU A 458 2.54 35.43 -7.24
N ARG A 459 3.71 34.94 -7.72
CA ARG A 459 4.46 33.88 -7.11
C ARG A 459 4.87 34.22 -5.66
N LYS A 460 5.42 35.40 -5.42
CA LYS A 460 5.78 35.87 -4.07
C LYS A 460 4.54 35.97 -3.14
N ARG A 461 3.41 36.45 -3.65
CA ARG A 461 2.13 36.47 -2.88
C ARG A 461 1.62 35.06 -2.61
N PHE A 462 1.68 34.16 -3.58
CA PHE A 462 1.27 32.78 -3.43
C PHE A 462 2.13 32.07 -2.40
N HIS A 463 3.46 32.14 -2.50
CA HIS A 463 4.38 31.57 -1.53
C HIS A 463 4.18 32.14 -0.12
N LYS A 464 3.94 33.44 0.00
CA LYS A 464 3.67 34.07 1.31
C LYS A 464 2.34 33.61 1.92
N LYS A 465 1.29 33.45 1.08
CA LYS A 465 0.01 32.92 1.51
C LYS A 465 0.09 31.45 1.88
N GLN A 466 0.88 30.69 1.17
CA GLN A 466 1.14 29.28 1.43
C GLN A 466 1.94 29.07 2.72
N ALA A 467 2.96 29.89 2.96
CA ALA A 467 3.75 29.80 4.18
C ALA A 467 2.98 30.16 5.45
N SER A 468 1.88 30.92 5.34
CA SER A 468 1.04 31.34 6.47
C SER A 468 -0.28 30.53 6.57
N ALA A 469 -0.58 29.65 5.64
CA ALA A 469 -1.79 28.84 5.68
C ALA A 469 -1.51 27.52 6.41
N HIS A 470 -2.12 27.33 7.58
CA HIS A 470 -2.22 26.05 8.24
C HIS A 470 -3.63 25.51 8.00
N PRO A 471 -3.85 24.66 6.97
CA PRO A 471 -5.15 24.09 6.71
C PRO A 471 -5.58 23.20 7.88
N GLU A 472 -6.84 23.30 8.27
CA GLU A 472 -7.41 22.46 9.32
C GLU A 472 -7.84 21.11 8.73
N VAL A 473 -7.45 20.03 9.39
CA VAL A 473 -7.90 18.66 9.10
C VAL A 473 -9.17 18.39 9.88
N SER A 474 -10.26 18.16 9.16
CA SER A 474 -11.58 17.89 9.72
C SER A 474 -11.90 16.38 9.77
N GLY A 475 -12.96 16.02 10.49
CA GLY A 475 -13.48 14.64 10.47
C GLY A 475 -13.93 14.17 9.08
N ASP A 476 -14.30 15.12 8.20
CA ASP A 476 -14.70 14.79 6.83
C ASP A 476 -13.49 14.45 5.94
N ASP A 477 -12.33 15.08 6.16
CA ASP A 477 -11.10 14.72 5.47
C ASP A 477 -10.66 13.29 5.83
N ILE A 478 -10.81 12.90 7.10
CA ILE A 478 -10.60 11.52 7.58
C ILE A 478 -11.58 10.56 6.88
N ALA A 479 -12.86 10.90 6.85
CA ALA A 479 -13.89 10.08 6.20
C ALA A 479 -13.62 9.90 4.70
N ASP A 480 -13.06 10.91 4.04
CA ASP A 480 -12.63 10.85 2.64
C ASP A 480 -11.50 9.82 2.43
N VAL A 481 -10.48 9.83 3.31
CA VAL A 481 -9.37 8.87 3.24
C VAL A 481 -9.88 7.45 3.45
N VAL A 482 -10.66 7.23 4.50
CA VAL A 482 -11.26 5.91 4.77
C VAL A 482 -12.13 5.46 3.59
N SER A 483 -12.85 6.40 2.94
CA SER A 483 -13.66 6.09 1.75
C SER A 483 -12.82 5.65 0.55
N VAL A 484 -11.64 6.23 0.37
CA VAL A 484 -10.71 5.85 -0.71
C VAL A 484 -10.14 4.45 -0.45
N TRP A 485 -9.73 4.15 0.77
CA TRP A 485 -9.15 2.86 1.13
C TRP A 485 -10.16 1.71 1.06
N THR A 486 -11.31 1.92 1.66
CA THR A 486 -12.36 0.89 1.75
C THR A 486 -13.30 0.86 0.55
N LYS A 487 -13.24 1.88 -0.30
CA LYS A 487 -14.20 2.15 -1.39
C LYS A 487 -15.65 2.30 -0.91
N ILE A 488 -15.84 2.58 0.37
CA ILE A 488 -17.15 2.83 1.00
C ILE A 488 -17.34 4.34 1.11
N PRO A 489 -18.43 4.92 0.63
CA PRO A 489 -18.68 6.35 0.70
C PRO A 489 -19.06 6.78 2.13
N VAL A 490 -18.08 6.82 3.05
CA VAL A 490 -18.29 7.06 4.49
C VAL A 490 -18.96 8.42 4.77
N GLN A 491 -18.66 9.47 4.01
CA GLN A 491 -19.31 10.77 4.15
C GLN A 491 -20.81 10.73 3.84
N LYS A 492 -21.21 9.96 2.82
CA LYS A 492 -22.61 9.81 2.44
C LYS A 492 -23.42 9.00 3.45
N LEU A 493 -22.75 8.30 4.38
CA LEU A 493 -23.40 7.46 5.39
C LEU A 493 -23.89 8.25 6.62
N LYS A 494 -23.31 9.43 6.95
CA LYS A 494 -23.67 10.19 8.16
C LYS A 494 -24.96 11.03 8.05
N GLU A 495 -25.21 11.73 6.97
CA GLU A 495 -26.36 12.64 6.84
C GLU A 495 -27.50 12.09 5.98
N THR A 496 -27.18 11.27 4.99
CA THR A 496 -28.16 10.74 4.03
C THR A 496 -28.70 9.38 4.40
N ASP A 497 -28.13 8.67 5.39
CA ASP A 497 -28.55 7.30 5.73
C ASP A 497 -29.97 7.24 6.25
N ALA A 498 -30.36 8.13 7.13
CA ALA A 498 -31.75 8.18 7.60
C ALA A 498 -32.73 8.43 6.44
N HIS A 499 -32.37 9.35 5.53
CA HIS A 499 -33.18 9.68 4.35
C HIS A 499 -33.15 8.57 3.28
N ARG A 500 -32.00 7.91 3.07
CA ARG A 500 -31.88 6.75 2.17
C ARG A 500 -32.62 5.54 2.70
N LEU A 501 -32.49 5.27 4.00
CA LEU A 501 -33.23 4.19 4.66
C LEU A 501 -34.74 4.45 4.67
N GLN A 502 -35.20 5.71 4.81
CA GLN A 502 -36.61 6.05 4.65
C GLN A 502 -37.11 5.75 3.24
N LYS A 503 -36.34 6.09 2.19
CA LYS A 503 -36.67 5.90 0.79
C LYS A 503 -36.22 4.55 0.21
N LEU A 504 -35.67 3.66 1.05
CA LEU A 504 -35.13 2.35 0.61
C LEU A 504 -36.19 1.56 -0.17
N GLU A 505 -37.40 1.49 0.33
CA GLU A 505 -38.53 0.77 -0.28
C GLU A 505 -38.87 1.32 -1.67
N GLU A 506 -38.94 2.64 -1.82
CA GLU A 506 -39.17 3.30 -3.10
C GLU A 506 -38.03 3.06 -4.09
N THR A 507 -36.80 3.04 -3.59
CA THR A 507 -35.60 2.80 -4.42
C THR A 507 -35.57 1.35 -4.93
N LEU A 508 -35.89 0.39 -4.09
CA LEU A 508 -36.00 -1.02 -4.48
C LEU A 508 -37.10 -1.24 -5.50
N HIS A 509 -38.26 -0.58 -5.35
CA HIS A 509 -39.40 -0.68 -6.30
C HIS A 509 -39.11 -0.10 -7.69
N LYS A 510 -38.11 0.79 -7.83
CA LYS A 510 -37.65 1.28 -9.14
C LYS A 510 -37.04 0.18 -10.01
N ARG A 511 -36.46 -0.84 -9.41
CA ARG A 511 -35.84 -2.00 -10.11
C ARG A 511 -36.65 -3.28 -10.02
N VAL A 512 -37.26 -3.52 -8.87
CA VAL A 512 -38.02 -4.77 -8.61
C VAL A 512 -39.54 -4.52 -8.77
N VAL A 513 -40.15 -5.25 -9.68
CA VAL A 513 -41.56 -5.08 -10.02
C VAL A 513 -42.39 -6.21 -9.43
N GLY A 514 -43.51 -5.90 -8.75
CA GLY A 514 -44.52 -6.83 -8.33
C GLY A 514 -44.14 -7.79 -7.21
N GLN A 515 -43.31 -7.37 -6.28
CA GLN A 515 -42.88 -8.15 -5.09
C GLN A 515 -43.00 -7.26 -3.85
N GLU A 516 -44.13 -6.60 -3.64
CA GLU A 516 -44.34 -5.58 -2.61
C GLU A 516 -44.02 -6.10 -1.20
N GLU A 517 -44.47 -7.31 -0.85
CA GLU A 517 -44.20 -7.91 0.46
C GLU A 517 -42.71 -8.20 0.68
N ALA A 518 -42.05 -8.72 -0.37
CA ALA A 518 -40.63 -9.02 -0.32
C ALA A 518 -39.80 -7.73 -0.10
N VAL A 519 -40.09 -6.68 -0.85
CA VAL A 519 -39.39 -5.40 -0.75
C VAL A 519 -39.62 -4.76 0.62
N SER A 520 -40.89 -4.77 1.10
CA SER A 520 -41.23 -4.17 2.40
C SER A 520 -40.64 -4.96 3.57
N ALA A 521 -40.60 -6.31 3.52
CA ALA A 521 -40.00 -7.16 4.55
C ALA A 521 -38.48 -6.92 4.63
N VAL A 522 -37.79 -6.90 3.47
CA VAL A 522 -36.34 -6.61 3.41
C VAL A 522 -36.04 -5.20 3.92
N ALA A 523 -36.81 -4.19 3.49
CA ALA A 523 -36.59 -2.82 3.92
C ALA A 523 -36.78 -2.65 5.44
N ARG A 524 -37.79 -3.29 6.04
CA ARG A 524 -38.01 -3.26 7.50
C ARG A 524 -36.90 -3.93 8.27
N ALA A 525 -36.43 -5.10 7.84
CA ALA A 525 -35.36 -5.82 8.53
C ALA A 525 -34.02 -5.06 8.46
N VAL A 526 -33.70 -4.50 7.29
CA VAL A 526 -32.49 -3.67 7.12
C VAL A 526 -32.56 -2.40 7.95
N LYS A 527 -33.72 -1.71 8.00
CA LYS A 527 -33.91 -0.55 8.88
C LYS A 527 -33.66 -0.90 10.35
N ARG A 528 -34.22 -2.04 10.84
CA ARG A 528 -33.96 -2.52 12.23
C ARG A 528 -32.48 -2.77 12.48
N GLY A 529 -31.79 -3.43 11.57
CA GLY A 529 -30.37 -3.74 11.68
C GLY A 529 -29.48 -2.49 11.74
N ARG A 530 -29.77 -1.49 10.89
CA ARG A 530 -28.98 -0.25 10.79
C ARG A 530 -29.22 0.73 11.95
N VAL A 531 -30.40 0.74 12.56
CA VAL A 531 -30.70 1.59 13.72
C VAL A 531 -30.10 1.05 15.03
N GLY A 532 -29.45 -0.15 14.96
CA GLY A 532 -28.79 -0.73 16.15
C GLY A 532 -29.74 -1.45 17.11
N LEU A 533 -30.96 -1.79 16.70
CA LEU A 533 -31.91 -2.55 17.51
C LEU A 533 -31.62 -4.06 17.47
N LYS A 534 -30.60 -4.48 16.73
CA LYS A 534 -30.17 -5.88 16.62
C LYS A 534 -28.92 -6.13 17.47
N SER A 535 -28.65 -7.39 17.83
CA SER A 535 -27.42 -7.79 18.50
C SER A 535 -26.20 -7.36 17.65
N PRO A 536 -25.18 -6.73 18.24
CA PRO A 536 -24.01 -6.22 17.50
C PRO A 536 -23.22 -7.32 16.79
N ASN A 537 -23.34 -8.56 17.25
CA ASN A 537 -22.58 -9.70 16.72
C ASN A 537 -23.29 -10.43 15.56
N ARG A 538 -24.45 -9.94 15.08
CA ARG A 538 -25.20 -10.60 13.99
C ARG A 538 -25.15 -9.78 12.70
N PRO A 539 -25.22 -10.41 11.52
CA PRO A 539 -25.34 -9.72 10.23
C PRO A 539 -26.45 -8.68 10.20
N ILE A 540 -26.35 -7.61 9.41
CA ILE A 540 -27.37 -6.56 9.28
C ILE A 540 -28.75 -7.14 9.02
N GLY A 541 -28.85 -8.19 8.18
CA GLY A 541 -30.07 -8.92 7.89
C GLY A 541 -29.75 -10.27 7.29
N SER A 542 -30.58 -11.28 7.60
CA SER A 542 -30.51 -12.62 7.04
C SER A 542 -31.85 -13.00 6.43
N PHE A 543 -31.83 -13.36 5.14
CA PHE A 543 -33.06 -13.60 4.35
C PHE A 543 -33.01 -14.93 3.62
N LEU A 544 -34.14 -15.64 3.62
CA LEU A 544 -34.34 -16.80 2.75
C LEU A 544 -35.41 -16.47 1.70
N PHE A 545 -34.99 -16.36 0.43
CA PHE A 545 -35.86 -16.06 -0.70
C PHE A 545 -36.36 -17.36 -1.37
N LEU A 546 -37.62 -17.64 -1.28
CA LEU A 546 -38.26 -18.83 -1.81
C LEU A 546 -39.08 -18.51 -3.07
N GLY A 547 -39.07 -19.38 -4.06
CA GLY A 547 -39.95 -19.23 -5.21
C GLY A 547 -39.33 -19.72 -6.52
N PRO A 548 -40.09 -19.72 -7.61
CA PRO A 548 -39.62 -20.20 -8.89
C PRO A 548 -38.51 -19.37 -9.48
N THR A 549 -37.85 -19.87 -10.53
CA THR A 549 -36.80 -19.13 -11.23
C THR A 549 -37.39 -17.92 -11.98
N GLY A 550 -36.62 -16.84 -12.08
CA GLY A 550 -36.99 -15.66 -12.87
C GLY A 550 -38.03 -14.72 -12.25
N VAL A 551 -38.33 -14.83 -10.94
CA VAL A 551 -39.30 -13.95 -10.24
C VAL A 551 -38.68 -12.70 -9.64
N GLY A 552 -37.34 -12.54 -9.73
CA GLY A 552 -36.64 -11.35 -9.27
C GLY A 552 -35.81 -11.52 -7.99
N LYS A 553 -35.56 -12.73 -7.46
CA LYS A 553 -34.77 -12.99 -6.24
C LYS A 553 -33.37 -12.36 -6.33
N THR A 554 -32.62 -12.68 -7.38
CA THR A 554 -31.28 -12.15 -7.61
C THR A 554 -31.28 -10.64 -7.92
N GLU A 555 -32.35 -10.15 -8.60
CA GLU A 555 -32.46 -8.70 -8.91
C GLU A 555 -32.73 -7.87 -7.66
N LEU A 556 -33.53 -8.38 -6.71
CA LEU A 556 -33.70 -7.72 -5.40
C LEU A 556 -32.39 -7.68 -4.62
N SER A 557 -31.59 -8.75 -4.68
CA SER A 557 -30.26 -8.78 -4.03
C SER A 557 -29.31 -7.73 -4.60
N LYS A 558 -29.27 -7.56 -5.92
CA LYS A 558 -28.50 -6.54 -6.62
C LYS A 558 -28.97 -5.13 -6.30
N ALA A 559 -30.28 -4.90 -6.37
CA ALA A 559 -30.88 -3.63 -6.03
C ALA A 559 -30.60 -3.24 -4.56
N LEU A 560 -30.58 -4.22 -3.65
CA LEU A 560 -30.25 -3.99 -2.25
C LEU A 560 -28.77 -3.64 -2.06
N ALA A 561 -27.85 -4.31 -2.75
CA ALA A 561 -26.42 -3.98 -2.72
C ALA A 561 -26.17 -2.54 -3.20
N GLU A 562 -26.79 -2.14 -4.31
CA GLU A 562 -26.68 -0.78 -4.83
C GLU A 562 -27.28 0.25 -3.86
N ALA A 563 -28.44 -0.04 -3.29
CA ALA A 563 -29.13 0.90 -2.37
C ALA A 563 -28.39 1.10 -1.05
N LEU A 564 -27.80 0.01 -0.48
CA LEU A 564 -27.12 0.05 0.82
C LEU A 564 -25.65 0.49 0.71
N PHE A 565 -24.95 -0.01 -0.30
CA PHE A 565 -23.50 0.13 -0.40
C PHE A 565 -23.06 0.97 -1.62
N GLY A 566 -24.04 1.49 -2.38
CA GLY A 566 -23.81 2.45 -3.48
C GLY A 566 -23.31 1.83 -4.78
N ARG A 567 -23.04 0.50 -4.82
CA ARG A 567 -22.54 -0.22 -6.01
C ARG A 567 -23.16 -1.61 -6.10
N GLU A 568 -23.48 -2.03 -7.32
CA GLU A 568 -23.99 -3.39 -7.58
C GLU A 568 -22.89 -4.45 -7.33
N ASP A 569 -21.63 -4.10 -7.59
CA ASP A 569 -20.46 -4.97 -7.38
C ASP A 569 -20.19 -5.29 -5.89
N SER A 570 -20.84 -4.57 -4.96
CA SER A 570 -20.80 -4.92 -3.52
C SER A 570 -21.60 -6.18 -3.19
N MET A 571 -22.01 -6.96 -4.19
CA MET A 571 -22.65 -8.25 -4.02
C MET A 571 -21.66 -9.40 -4.27
N ILE A 572 -21.42 -10.20 -3.22
CA ILE A 572 -20.66 -11.46 -3.31
C ILE A 572 -21.64 -12.58 -3.63
N ARG A 573 -21.58 -13.14 -4.81
CA ARG A 573 -22.40 -14.31 -5.19
C ARG A 573 -21.62 -15.59 -5.00
N VAL A 574 -22.24 -16.55 -4.32
CA VAL A 574 -21.73 -17.90 -4.09
C VAL A 574 -22.79 -18.88 -4.60
N ASP A 575 -22.46 -19.66 -5.63
CA ASP A 575 -23.36 -20.68 -6.18
C ASP A 575 -23.17 -21.99 -5.40
N MET A 576 -24.23 -22.44 -4.74
CA MET A 576 -24.18 -23.63 -3.90
C MET A 576 -24.06 -24.92 -4.69
N SER A 577 -24.29 -24.89 -6.00
CA SER A 577 -24.03 -26.03 -6.89
C SER A 577 -22.54 -26.41 -6.93
N GLU A 578 -21.63 -25.49 -6.63
CA GLU A 578 -20.19 -25.73 -6.52
C GLU A 578 -19.79 -26.35 -5.18
N TYR A 579 -20.68 -26.36 -4.18
CA TYR A 579 -20.47 -26.80 -2.80
C TYR A 579 -21.32 -28.01 -2.40
N MET A 580 -21.54 -28.89 -3.35
CA MET A 580 -22.34 -30.14 -3.14
C MET A 580 -21.51 -31.22 -2.42
N GLU A 581 -20.18 -31.20 -2.55
CA GLU A 581 -19.29 -32.21 -2.02
C GLU A 581 -18.61 -31.74 -0.73
N LYS A 582 -18.26 -32.70 0.15
CA LYS A 582 -17.61 -32.40 1.44
C LYS A 582 -16.32 -31.61 1.31
N HIS A 583 -15.50 -31.92 0.31
CA HIS A 583 -14.24 -31.16 0.10
C HIS A 583 -14.45 -29.73 -0.37
N SER A 584 -15.59 -29.43 -0.96
CA SER A 584 -15.90 -28.07 -1.42
C SER A 584 -16.11 -27.10 -0.25
N VAL A 585 -16.45 -27.59 0.95
CA VAL A 585 -16.56 -26.78 2.17
C VAL A 585 -15.18 -26.16 2.53
N ALA A 586 -14.11 -26.90 2.32
CA ALA A 586 -12.75 -26.41 2.51
C ALA A 586 -12.39 -25.23 1.57
N LYS A 587 -12.98 -25.18 0.36
CA LYS A 587 -12.81 -24.03 -0.54
C LYS A 587 -13.46 -22.75 0.00
N MET A 588 -14.50 -22.88 0.84
CA MET A 588 -15.21 -21.73 1.40
C MET A 588 -14.42 -21.01 2.49
N ILE A 589 -13.83 -21.77 3.43
CA ILE A 589 -13.14 -21.27 4.62
C ILE A 589 -11.62 -21.53 4.64
N GLY A 590 -11.10 -22.24 3.62
CA GLY A 590 -9.71 -22.69 3.51
C GLY A 590 -9.50 -24.14 3.91
N SER A 591 -8.43 -24.76 3.38
CA SER A 591 -8.07 -26.15 3.67
C SER A 591 -7.37 -26.26 5.03
N PRO A 592 -7.64 -27.32 5.82
CA PRO A 592 -6.93 -27.56 7.08
C PRO A 592 -5.41 -27.71 6.88
N PRO A 593 -4.59 -27.46 7.92
CA PRO A 593 -3.15 -27.67 7.86
C PRO A 593 -2.78 -29.09 7.39
N GLY A 594 -1.84 -29.18 6.44
CA GLY A 594 -1.39 -30.45 5.86
C GLY A 594 -2.11 -30.93 4.60
N TYR A 595 -3.12 -30.23 4.14
CA TYR A 595 -3.79 -30.49 2.85
C TYR A 595 -3.31 -29.51 1.77
N VAL A 596 -3.33 -29.99 0.50
CA VAL A 596 -3.00 -29.14 -0.66
C VAL A 596 -3.97 -27.95 -0.73
N GLY A 597 -3.42 -26.73 -0.89
CA GLY A 597 -4.20 -25.49 -0.91
C GLY A 597 -4.43 -24.84 0.46
N HIS A 598 -3.69 -25.22 1.51
CA HIS A 598 -3.76 -24.55 2.82
C HIS A 598 -3.31 -23.08 2.76
N ASP A 599 -2.33 -22.76 1.92
CA ASP A 599 -1.82 -21.40 1.72
C ASP A 599 -2.77 -20.54 0.84
N GLU A 600 -3.66 -21.18 0.08
CA GLU A 600 -4.75 -20.54 -0.65
C GLU A 600 -5.91 -20.31 0.33
N GLY A 601 -6.11 -19.11 0.84
CA GLY A 601 -7.21 -18.78 1.77
C GLY A 601 -8.58 -19.23 1.29
N GLY A 602 -9.61 -19.15 2.13
CA GLY A 602 -10.99 -19.55 1.76
C GLY A 602 -11.65 -18.53 0.84
N GLN A 603 -12.29 -18.95 -0.24
CA GLN A 603 -12.91 -18.07 -1.24
C GLN A 603 -13.96 -17.12 -0.65
N LEU A 604 -14.75 -17.55 0.33
CA LEU A 604 -15.72 -16.72 1.00
C LEU A 604 -15.05 -15.84 2.06
N SER A 605 -14.21 -16.42 2.89
CA SER A 605 -13.52 -15.71 3.97
C SER A 605 -12.67 -14.54 3.44
N ASP A 606 -11.91 -14.75 2.36
CA ASP A 606 -11.08 -13.70 1.78
C ASP A 606 -11.90 -12.60 1.09
N LYS A 607 -12.99 -12.98 0.38
CA LYS A 607 -13.88 -11.99 -0.23
C LYS A 607 -14.58 -11.12 0.81
N VAL A 608 -15.03 -11.69 1.93
CA VAL A 608 -15.69 -10.91 2.99
C VAL A 608 -14.68 -10.07 3.77
N ARG A 609 -13.49 -10.59 4.01
CA ARG A 609 -12.40 -9.82 4.66
C ARG A 609 -12.00 -8.59 3.85
N THR A 610 -11.93 -8.72 2.51
CA THR A 610 -11.62 -7.59 1.61
C THR A 610 -12.81 -6.66 1.37
N HIS A 611 -14.04 -7.17 1.51
CA HIS A 611 -15.29 -6.41 1.31
C HIS A 611 -16.28 -6.66 2.45
N PRO A 612 -16.01 -6.14 3.67
CA PRO A 612 -16.84 -6.41 4.85
C PRO A 612 -18.24 -5.78 4.76
N TYR A 613 -18.42 -4.78 3.88
CA TYR A 613 -19.71 -4.14 3.60
C TYR A 613 -20.27 -4.65 2.29
N SER A 614 -20.91 -5.82 2.31
CA SER A 614 -21.41 -6.48 1.11
C SER A 614 -22.75 -7.19 1.34
N VAL A 615 -23.45 -7.44 0.23
CA VAL A 615 -24.56 -8.40 0.21
C VAL A 615 -24.02 -9.75 -0.22
N ILE A 616 -24.15 -10.75 0.61
CA ILE A 616 -23.72 -12.11 0.29
C ILE A 616 -24.94 -12.90 -0.18
N LEU A 617 -24.90 -13.32 -1.43
CA LEU A 617 -25.97 -14.12 -2.06
C LEU A 617 -25.52 -15.58 -2.18
N PHE A 618 -26.12 -16.46 -1.38
CA PHE A 618 -26.00 -17.90 -1.53
C PHE A 618 -27.14 -18.40 -2.45
N ASP A 619 -26.77 -18.71 -3.68
CA ASP A 619 -27.76 -19.11 -4.70
C ASP A 619 -27.96 -20.64 -4.67
N GLU A 620 -29.22 -21.09 -4.74
CA GLU A 620 -29.64 -22.52 -4.72
C GLU A 620 -29.17 -23.26 -3.45
N ILE A 621 -29.42 -22.67 -2.27
CA ILE A 621 -28.93 -23.17 -0.97
C ILE A 621 -29.35 -24.63 -0.68
N GLU A 622 -30.45 -25.11 -1.25
CA GLU A 622 -30.92 -26.51 -1.13
C GLU A 622 -29.94 -27.53 -1.73
N LYS A 623 -28.99 -27.10 -2.57
CA LYS A 623 -27.97 -27.97 -3.16
C LYS A 623 -26.71 -28.11 -2.32
N ALA A 624 -26.53 -27.25 -1.31
CA ALA A 624 -25.35 -27.23 -0.49
C ALA A 624 -25.18 -28.52 0.33
N HIS A 625 -23.89 -28.90 0.54
CA HIS A 625 -23.57 -30.00 1.46
C HIS A 625 -24.01 -29.64 2.90
N PRO A 626 -24.46 -30.62 3.73
CA PRO A 626 -24.88 -30.37 5.11
C PRO A 626 -23.87 -29.58 5.98
N ASP A 627 -22.58 -29.75 5.75
CA ASP A 627 -21.52 -29.04 6.50
C ASP A 627 -21.53 -27.54 6.22
N VAL A 628 -22.00 -27.09 5.05
CA VAL A 628 -22.15 -25.65 4.73
C VAL A 628 -23.13 -24.98 5.70
N PHE A 629 -24.21 -25.69 6.05
CA PHE A 629 -25.21 -25.18 7.00
C PHE A 629 -24.60 -24.96 8.39
N ASN A 630 -23.63 -25.78 8.81
CA ASN A 630 -22.96 -25.60 10.09
C ASN A 630 -22.13 -24.30 10.12
N ILE A 631 -21.47 -23.95 9.00
CA ILE A 631 -20.77 -22.68 8.84
C ILE A 631 -21.77 -21.52 8.85
N LEU A 632 -22.85 -21.65 8.11
CA LEU A 632 -23.89 -20.61 8.05
C LEU A 632 -24.56 -20.39 9.41
N LEU A 633 -24.76 -21.43 10.22
CA LEU A 633 -25.25 -21.28 11.60
C LEU A 633 -24.32 -20.41 12.44
N GLN A 634 -23.01 -20.61 12.34
CA GLN A 634 -22.03 -19.79 13.04
C GLN A 634 -22.09 -18.33 12.57
N VAL A 635 -22.20 -18.12 11.25
CA VAL A 635 -22.33 -16.76 10.69
C VAL A 635 -23.60 -16.06 11.15
N LEU A 636 -24.73 -16.79 11.17
CA LEU A 636 -26.04 -16.23 11.54
C LEU A 636 -26.15 -15.91 13.05
N ASP A 637 -25.44 -16.65 13.93
CA ASP A 637 -25.49 -16.45 15.37
C ASP A 637 -24.42 -15.50 15.88
N ASP A 638 -23.15 -15.82 15.55
CA ASP A 638 -21.98 -15.14 16.08
C ASP A 638 -21.49 -14.02 15.14
N GLY A 639 -22.02 -13.93 13.91
CA GLY A 639 -21.63 -12.96 12.88
C GLY A 639 -20.16 -13.06 12.48
N ARG A 640 -19.50 -14.17 12.76
CA ARG A 640 -18.10 -14.39 12.44
C ARG A 640 -17.81 -15.85 12.13
N ILE A 641 -16.75 -16.07 11.37
CA ILE A 641 -16.17 -17.40 11.18
C ILE A 641 -14.66 -17.34 11.42
N THR A 642 -14.07 -18.47 11.80
CA THR A 642 -12.62 -18.61 11.84
C THR A 642 -12.17 -19.38 10.60
N ASP A 643 -11.27 -18.82 9.82
CA ASP A 643 -10.73 -19.48 8.64
C ASP A 643 -9.71 -20.57 9.02
N SER A 644 -9.23 -21.33 8.01
CA SER A 644 -8.24 -22.39 8.21
C SER A 644 -6.89 -21.90 8.72
N GLN A 645 -6.60 -20.61 8.60
CA GLN A 645 -5.38 -19.97 9.09
C GLN A 645 -5.54 -19.40 10.50
N GLY A 646 -6.70 -19.63 11.15
CA GLY A 646 -7.02 -19.14 12.49
C GLY A 646 -7.45 -17.67 12.54
N ARG A 647 -7.65 -17.01 11.40
CA ARG A 647 -8.09 -15.61 11.34
C ARG A 647 -9.61 -15.53 11.50
N VAL A 648 -10.07 -14.56 12.28
CA VAL A 648 -11.49 -14.29 12.46
C VAL A 648 -11.97 -13.35 11.37
N VAL A 649 -13.01 -13.76 10.63
CA VAL A 649 -13.68 -12.99 9.58
C VAL A 649 -15.03 -12.52 10.07
N ASP A 650 -15.25 -11.20 10.10
CA ASP A 650 -16.47 -10.57 10.61
C ASP A 650 -17.52 -10.38 9.51
N PHE A 651 -18.75 -10.87 9.77
CA PHE A 651 -19.95 -10.77 8.92
C PHE A 651 -20.99 -9.78 9.48
N SER A 652 -20.73 -9.11 10.60
CA SER A 652 -21.71 -8.23 11.26
C SER A 652 -22.20 -7.09 10.37
N ASN A 653 -21.36 -6.64 9.44
CA ASN A 653 -21.66 -5.57 8.50
C ASN A 653 -22.20 -6.05 7.14
N THR A 654 -22.47 -7.37 6.99
CA THR A 654 -22.99 -7.95 5.76
C THR A 654 -24.51 -8.14 5.82
N VAL A 655 -25.14 -8.23 4.63
CA VAL A 655 -26.51 -8.71 4.47
C VAL A 655 -26.45 -10.08 3.82
N ILE A 656 -27.02 -11.09 4.45
CA ILE A 656 -27.03 -12.47 3.97
C ILE A 656 -28.35 -12.76 3.29
N ILE A 657 -28.28 -13.18 2.03
CA ILE A 657 -29.44 -13.60 1.24
C ILE A 657 -29.19 -15.02 0.74
N MET A 658 -30.10 -15.90 1.03
CA MET A 658 -30.11 -17.28 0.53
C MET A 658 -31.27 -17.44 -0.42
N THR A 659 -31.06 -18.00 -1.61
CA THR A 659 -32.15 -18.28 -2.53
C THR A 659 -32.40 -19.77 -2.60
N SER A 660 -33.66 -20.15 -2.71
CA SER A 660 -34.06 -21.53 -2.95
C SER A 660 -35.26 -21.64 -3.91
N ASN A 661 -35.25 -22.71 -4.65
CA ASN A 661 -36.35 -23.09 -5.52
C ASN A 661 -37.32 -24.07 -4.83
N ALA A 662 -37.13 -24.37 -3.55
CA ALA A 662 -38.03 -25.18 -2.74
C ALA A 662 -39.45 -24.57 -2.74
N GLY A 663 -40.47 -25.40 -2.85
CA GLY A 663 -41.86 -24.96 -2.93
C GLY A 663 -42.24 -24.31 -4.27
N ALA A 664 -41.38 -24.25 -5.27
CA ALA A 664 -41.67 -23.63 -6.56
C ALA A 664 -42.89 -24.28 -7.26
N LYS A 665 -43.07 -25.59 -7.12
CA LYS A 665 -44.22 -26.32 -7.69
C LYS A 665 -45.56 -25.90 -7.06
N ALA A 666 -45.57 -25.67 -5.74
CA ALA A 666 -46.75 -25.21 -5.01
C ALA A 666 -47.16 -23.76 -5.39
N ILE A 667 -46.23 -22.96 -5.88
CA ILE A 667 -46.45 -21.59 -6.33
C ILE A 667 -46.94 -21.53 -7.76
N VAL A 668 -46.41 -22.39 -8.66
CA VAL A 668 -46.77 -22.41 -10.09
C VAL A 668 -48.08 -23.16 -10.35
N ASP A 669 -48.32 -24.24 -9.64
CA ASP A 669 -49.50 -25.09 -9.82
C ASP A 669 -50.14 -25.42 -8.45
N PRO A 670 -50.87 -24.44 -7.87
CA PRO A 670 -51.53 -24.66 -6.58
C PRO A 670 -52.58 -25.76 -6.73
N LYS A 671 -52.35 -26.92 -6.08
CA LYS A 671 -53.32 -28.02 -6.04
C LYS A 671 -54.65 -27.52 -5.49
N LYS A 672 -55.65 -27.40 -6.34
CA LYS A 672 -57.05 -27.15 -5.95
C LYS A 672 -57.61 -28.40 -5.29
N LEU A 673 -57.50 -28.50 -3.99
CA LEU A 673 -58.18 -29.51 -3.19
C LEU A 673 -59.46 -28.89 -2.62
N GLY A 674 -60.62 -29.26 -3.16
CA GLY A 674 -61.95 -29.01 -2.56
C GLY A 674 -62.79 -27.94 -3.26
N PHE A 675 -64.10 -28.12 -3.18
CA PHE A 675 -65.19 -27.38 -3.78
C PHE A 675 -65.12 -25.87 -3.79
N ALA A 676 -65.61 -25.29 -4.87
CA ALA A 676 -65.65 -23.85 -5.17
C ALA A 676 -66.31 -23.03 -4.03
N VAL A 677 -65.45 -22.28 -3.27
CA VAL A 677 -65.93 -21.18 -2.47
C VAL A 677 -65.25 -19.90 -3.04
N LYS A 678 -66.03 -18.81 -3.08
CA LYS A 678 -65.60 -17.49 -3.64
C LYS A 678 -64.17 -17.15 -3.22
N GLU A 679 -63.34 -16.95 -4.23
CA GLU A 679 -61.88 -16.66 -4.11
C GLU A 679 -61.64 -15.29 -3.48
N ASP A 680 -61.18 -15.26 -2.22
CA ASP A 680 -60.50 -14.13 -1.64
C ASP A 680 -58.99 -14.32 -1.91
N LYS A 681 -58.45 -13.47 -2.76
CA LYS A 681 -57.00 -13.53 -3.16
C LYS A 681 -56.05 -13.57 -1.97
N ALA A 682 -56.44 -13.02 -0.83
CA ALA A 682 -55.66 -13.01 0.40
C ALA A 682 -55.55 -14.38 1.09
N ASP A 683 -56.60 -15.18 1.03
CA ASP A 683 -56.62 -16.53 1.63
C ASP A 683 -55.88 -17.55 0.78
N ASP A 684 -55.96 -17.44 -0.56
CA ASP A 684 -55.14 -18.24 -1.48
C ASP A 684 -53.63 -18.03 -1.26
N TYR A 685 -53.21 -16.78 -1.01
CA TYR A 685 -51.81 -16.48 -0.70
C TYR A 685 -51.37 -17.09 0.62
N LYS A 686 -52.14 -16.98 1.68
CA LYS A 686 -51.82 -17.58 2.98
C LYS A 686 -51.68 -19.11 2.88
N ARG A 687 -52.54 -19.77 2.14
CA ARG A 687 -52.46 -21.22 1.89
C ARG A 687 -51.24 -21.60 1.07
N MET A 688 -50.93 -20.86 0.01
CA MET A 688 -49.73 -21.05 -0.78
C MET A 688 -48.49 -20.91 0.07
N LYS A 689 -48.40 -19.86 0.87
CA LYS A 689 -47.29 -19.60 1.80
C LYS A 689 -47.12 -20.74 2.80
N GLN A 690 -48.25 -21.26 3.34
CA GLN A 690 -48.23 -22.38 4.28
C GLN A 690 -47.66 -23.65 3.62
N ASN A 691 -48.14 -24.00 2.42
CA ASN A 691 -47.65 -25.16 1.66
C ASN A 691 -46.17 -25.08 1.34
N VAL A 692 -45.69 -23.88 0.93
CA VAL A 692 -44.25 -23.63 0.69
C VAL A 692 -43.44 -23.78 1.99
N MET A 693 -43.96 -23.27 3.10
CA MET A 693 -43.26 -23.37 4.40
C MET A 693 -43.18 -24.82 4.88
N ASP A 694 -44.23 -25.62 4.64
CA ASP A 694 -44.23 -27.05 5.03
C ASP A 694 -43.21 -27.84 4.17
N GLU A 695 -43.05 -27.53 2.89
CA GLU A 695 -42.02 -28.13 2.04
C GLU A 695 -40.59 -27.70 2.48
N VAL A 696 -40.40 -26.43 2.83
CA VAL A 696 -39.14 -25.89 3.34
C VAL A 696 -38.71 -26.54 4.66
N LYS A 697 -39.65 -26.81 5.57
CA LYS A 697 -39.39 -27.53 6.83
C LYS A 697 -38.94 -28.97 6.63
N MET A 698 -39.27 -29.59 5.50
CA MET A 698 -38.79 -30.94 5.16
C MET A 698 -37.36 -30.92 4.63
N ILE A 699 -36.91 -29.81 4.03
CA ILE A 699 -35.56 -29.66 3.42
C ILE A 699 -34.55 -29.14 4.43
N PHE A 700 -34.93 -28.12 5.19
CA PHE A 700 -34.03 -27.41 6.10
C PHE A 700 -34.35 -27.76 7.56
N ARG A 701 -33.26 -27.89 8.37
CA ARG A 701 -33.37 -28.14 9.80
C ARG A 701 -34.07 -26.99 10.52
N PRO A 702 -34.94 -27.27 11.53
CA PRO A 702 -35.62 -26.21 12.28
C PRO A 702 -34.69 -25.18 12.93
N GLU A 703 -33.53 -25.63 13.43
CA GLU A 703 -32.51 -24.72 14.01
C GLU A 703 -31.99 -23.70 13.03
N PHE A 704 -31.81 -24.08 11.76
CA PHE A 704 -31.39 -23.18 10.71
C PHE A 704 -32.45 -22.13 10.36
N LEU A 705 -33.69 -22.58 10.19
CA LEU A 705 -34.83 -21.70 9.87
C LEU A 705 -35.11 -20.67 10.97
N ASN A 706 -34.90 -21.05 12.25
CA ASN A 706 -35.11 -20.15 13.39
C ASN A 706 -34.04 -19.07 13.52
N ARG A 707 -32.92 -19.19 12.83
CA ARG A 707 -31.80 -18.19 12.82
C ARG A 707 -31.93 -17.15 11.73
N ILE A 708 -32.81 -17.39 10.78
CA ILE A 708 -33.07 -16.48 9.67
C ILE A 708 -34.06 -15.40 10.12
N ASP A 709 -33.74 -14.13 9.86
CA ASP A 709 -34.59 -13.02 10.28
C ASP A 709 -35.94 -13.00 9.56
N GLU A 710 -35.93 -13.27 8.24
CA GLU A 710 -37.19 -13.25 7.45
C GLU A 710 -37.12 -14.31 6.32
N ILE A 711 -38.18 -15.10 6.24
CA ILE A 711 -38.40 -16.05 5.12
C ILE A 711 -39.43 -15.43 4.17
N ILE A 712 -39.03 -15.20 2.95
CA ILE A 712 -39.78 -14.41 1.98
C ILE A 712 -40.16 -15.27 0.78
N VAL A 713 -41.47 -15.38 0.50
CA VAL A 713 -41.99 -16.13 -0.63
C VAL A 713 -42.30 -15.18 -1.79
N PHE A 714 -41.62 -15.40 -2.91
CA PHE A 714 -41.79 -14.63 -4.15
C PHE A 714 -42.97 -15.20 -4.97
N HIS A 715 -43.82 -14.31 -5.45
CA HIS A 715 -44.95 -14.66 -6.27
C HIS A 715 -44.58 -14.86 -7.73
N ALA A 716 -45.40 -15.64 -8.44
CA ALA A 716 -45.37 -15.70 -9.90
C ALA A 716 -45.72 -14.32 -10.50
N LEU A 717 -45.01 -13.92 -11.56
CA LEU A 717 -45.17 -12.64 -12.22
C LEU A 717 -46.41 -12.64 -13.14
N GLY A 718 -47.34 -11.73 -12.93
CA GLY A 718 -48.49 -11.52 -13.79
C GLY A 718 -48.14 -10.72 -15.07
N GLU A 719 -49.05 -10.68 -16.03
CA GLU A 719 -48.84 -10.01 -17.33
C GLU A 719 -48.49 -8.52 -17.20
N GLU A 720 -49.11 -7.82 -16.25
CA GLU A 720 -48.82 -6.40 -15.99
C GLU A 720 -47.39 -6.20 -15.46
N HIS A 721 -46.92 -7.10 -14.63
CA HIS A 721 -45.55 -7.08 -14.10
C HIS A 721 -44.56 -7.34 -15.23
N LEU A 722 -44.81 -8.30 -16.13
CA LEU A 722 -43.95 -8.59 -17.27
C LEU A 722 -43.83 -7.38 -18.22
N LYS A 723 -44.95 -6.66 -18.50
CA LYS A 723 -44.93 -5.42 -19.30
C LYS A 723 -44.06 -4.32 -18.65
N LYS A 724 -44.15 -4.14 -17.33
CA LYS A 724 -43.32 -3.17 -16.60
C LYS A 724 -41.85 -3.58 -16.64
N ILE A 725 -41.52 -4.85 -16.46
CA ILE A 725 -40.16 -5.38 -16.54
C ILE A 725 -39.57 -5.14 -17.94
N VAL A 726 -40.30 -5.45 -19.02
CA VAL A 726 -39.86 -5.17 -20.39
C VAL A 726 -39.58 -3.67 -20.57
N SER A 727 -40.42 -2.80 -20.02
CA SER A 727 -40.21 -1.34 -20.09
C SER A 727 -38.91 -0.90 -19.38
N LEU A 728 -38.56 -1.51 -18.24
CA LEU A 728 -37.30 -1.25 -17.54
C LEU A 728 -36.10 -1.77 -18.34
N MET A 729 -36.13 -2.99 -18.82
CA MET A 729 -35.08 -3.56 -19.67
C MET A 729 -34.85 -2.76 -20.95
N CYS A 730 -35.94 -2.30 -21.61
CA CYS A 730 -35.84 -1.44 -22.78
C CYS A 730 -35.17 -0.09 -22.44
N ARG A 731 -35.43 0.49 -21.26
CA ARG A 731 -34.81 1.76 -20.83
C ARG A 731 -33.31 1.57 -20.60
N GLU A 732 -32.91 0.48 -19.98
CA GLU A 732 -31.48 0.17 -19.78
C GLU A 732 -30.77 -0.05 -21.12
N PHE A 733 -31.41 -0.78 -22.02
CA PHE A 733 -30.90 -1.01 -23.36
C PHE A 733 -30.72 0.29 -24.16
N THR A 734 -31.73 1.17 -24.18
CA THR A 734 -31.66 2.46 -24.87
C THR A 734 -30.58 3.36 -24.31
N LYS A 735 -30.35 3.33 -22.97
CA LYS A 735 -29.25 4.06 -22.34
C LYS A 735 -27.89 3.52 -22.78
N ARG A 736 -27.73 2.19 -22.82
CA ARG A 736 -26.51 1.51 -23.27
C ARG A 736 -26.18 1.82 -24.73
N VAL A 737 -27.17 1.72 -25.61
CA VAL A 737 -27.04 2.02 -27.04
C VAL A 737 -26.63 3.49 -27.26
N LYS A 738 -27.21 4.41 -26.49
CA LYS A 738 -26.85 5.84 -26.56
C LYS A 738 -25.42 6.08 -26.12
N THR A 739 -24.98 5.43 -25.04
CA THR A 739 -23.62 5.63 -24.48
C THR A 739 -22.53 4.98 -25.32
N GLN A 740 -22.80 3.81 -25.93
CA GLN A 740 -21.78 3.02 -26.62
C GLN A 740 -21.75 3.27 -28.13
N LEU A 741 -22.90 3.55 -28.75
CA LEU A 741 -23.06 3.64 -30.20
C LEU A 741 -23.50 5.04 -30.65
N ASP A 742 -23.73 5.96 -29.70
CA ASP A 742 -24.28 7.32 -29.95
C ASP A 742 -25.60 7.32 -30.74
N ILE A 743 -26.43 6.26 -30.61
CA ILE A 743 -27.70 6.14 -31.28
C ILE A 743 -28.83 6.41 -30.26
N SER A 744 -29.72 7.36 -30.57
CA SER A 744 -30.87 7.67 -29.73
C SER A 744 -32.07 6.80 -30.14
N LEU A 745 -32.21 5.64 -29.47
CA LEU A 745 -33.30 4.67 -29.73
C LEU A 745 -34.54 4.99 -28.89
N THR A 746 -35.71 5.02 -29.50
CA THR A 746 -37.02 5.11 -28.84
C THR A 746 -37.85 3.87 -29.19
N LEU A 747 -38.50 3.23 -28.21
CA LEU A 747 -39.32 2.07 -28.46
C LEU A 747 -40.81 2.42 -28.32
N ARG A 748 -41.61 2.10 -29.37
CA ARG A 748 -43.05 2.19 -29.31
C ARG A 748 -43.64 1.11 -28.38
N ASP A 749 -44.80 1.36 -27.80
CA ASP A 749 -45.50 0.40 -26.94
C ASP A 749 -45.87 -0.88 -27.66
N SER A 750 -46.08 -0.86 -28.99
CA SER A 750 -46.26 -2.06 -29.82
C SER A 750 -45.02 -2.99 -29.77
N ALA A 751 -43.80 -2.44 -29.83
CA ALA A 751 -42.56 -3.22 -29.73
C ALA A 751 -42.41 -3.83 -28.33
N LYS A 752 -42.68 -3.07 -27.26
CA LYS A 752 -42.64 -3.56 -25.88
C LYS A 752 -43.68 -4.69 -25.65
N LYS A 753 -44.90 -4.52 -26.15
CA LYS A 753 -45.95 -5.58 -26.09
C LYS A 753 -45.48 -6.85 -26.78
N ARG A 754 -44.90 -6.74 -27.96
CA ARG A 754 -44.38 -7.89 -28.73
C ARG A 754 -43.31 -8.66 -27.99
N ILE A 755 -42.35 -7.96 -27.36
CA ILE A 755 -41.28 -8.59 -26.54
C ILE A 755 -41.92 -9.30 -25.34
N ALA A 756 -42.91 -8.67 -24.68
CA ALA A 756 -43.62 -9.26 -23.56
C ALA A 756 -44.42 -10.52 -23.95
N GLU A 757 -45.07 -10.52 -25.10
CA GLU A 757 -45.83 -11.66 -25.62
C GLU A 757 -44.94 -12.86 -25.98
N LYS A 758 -43.80 -12.62 -26.66
CA LYS A 758 -42.85 -13.68 -27.02
C LYS A 758 -42.09 -14.22 -25.82
N GLY A 759 -41.86 -13.41 -24.83
CA GLY A 759 -41.17 -13.80 -23.58
C GLY A 759 -42.13 -14.26 -22.48
N LYS A 760 -43.43 -14.42 -22.75
CA LYS A 760 -44.40 -14.88 -21.76
C LYS A 760 -44.27 -16.38 -21.55
N ASP A 761 -43.73 -16.76 -20.39
CA ASP A 761 -43.74 -18.13 -19.91
C ASP A 761 -44.05 -18.14 -18.40
N THR A 762 -45.15 -18.71 -18.03
CA THR A 762 -45.64 -18.76 -16.64
C THR A 762 -44.76 -19.65 -15.76
N LYS A 763 -43.98 -20.57 -16.33
CA LYS A 763 -43.10 -21.49 -15.60
C LYS A 763 -41.74 -20.90 -15.31
N TYR A 764 -41.20 -20.04 -16.22
CA TYR A 764 -39.83 -19.51 -16.15
C TYR A 764 -39.75 -18.03 -15.83
N GLY A 765 -40.89 -17.38 -15.54
CA GLY A 765 -40.95 -15.97 -15.11
C GLY A 765 -40.40 -14.95 -16.13
N ALA A 766 -39.53 -14.07 -15.69
CA ALA A 766 -38.93 -13.03 -16.54
C ALA A 766 -37.67 -13.48 -17.32
N ARG A 767 -37.11 -14.67 -17.07
CA ARG A 767 -35.93 -15.18 -17.79
C ARG A 767 -36.08 -15.23 -19.30
N PRO A 768 -37.21 -15.73 -19.85
CA PRO A 768 -37.45 -15.74 -21.29
C PRO A 768 -37.55 -14.34 -21.92
N LEU A 769 -37.91 -13.29 -21.16
CA LEU A 769 -37.98 -11.90 -21.64
C LEU A 769 -36.64 -11.40 -22.14
N ARG A 770 -35.55 -11.78 -21.43
CA ARG A 770 -34.20 -11.37 -21.84
C ARG A 770 -33.80 -11.96 -23.19
N ARG A 771 -34.12 -13.25 -23.40
CA ARG A 771 -33.90 -13.91 -24.68
C ARG A 771 -34.79 -13.31 -25.79
N ALA A 772 -36.08 -13.02 -25.47
CA ALA A 772 -36.97 -12.37 -26.41
C ALA A 772 -36.49 -10.97 -26.81
N MET A 773 -35.95 -10.21 -25.85
CA MET A 773 -35.35 -8.90 -26.11
C MET A 773 -34.08 -9.01 -26.98
N GLN A 774 -33.21 -9.98 -26.70
CA GLN A 774 -32.04 -10.23 -27.50
C GLN A 774 -32.42 -10.54 -28.96
N THR A 775 -33.26 -11.53 -29.19
CA THR A 775 -33.63 -11.98 -30.55
C THR A 775 -34.48 -10.96 -31.30
N GLU A 776 -35.42 -10.28 -30.64
CA GLU A 776 -36.35 -9.38 -31.33
C GLU A 776 -35.83 -7.93 -31.47
N LEU A 777 -34.89 -7.53 -30.60
CA LEU A 777 -34.46 -6.14 -30.58
C LEU A 777 -32.91 -6.00 -30.80
N GLU A 778 -32.10 -6.72 -29.98
CA GLU A 778 -30.61 -6.55 -30.04
C GLU A 778 -30.03 -7.09 -31.34
N ASP A 779 -30.38 -8.33 -31.73
CA ASP A 779 -29.91 -8.97 -32.97
C ASP A 779 -30.34 -8.19 -34.20
N LYS A 780 -31.62 -7.75 -34.23
CA LYS A 780 -32.14 -6.95 -35.37
C LYS A 780 -31.53 -5.55 -35.45
N LEU A 781 -31.25 -4.91 -34.32
CA LEU A 781 -30.54 -3.62 -34.32
C LEU A 781 -29.10 -3.80 -34.83
N ALA A 782 -28.44 -4.88 -34.45
CA ALA A 782 -27.12 -5.20 -34.92
C ALA A 782 -27.11 -5.42 -36.45
N GLU A 783 -28.08 -6.19 -36.97
CA GLU A 783 -28.23 -6.36 -38.43
C GLU A 783 -28.49 -5.04 -39.15
N ALA A 784 -29.37 -4.17 -38.62
CA ALA A 784 -29.66 -2.87 -39.23
C ALA A 784 -28.42 -1.93 -39.24
N ILE A 785 -27.58 -1.99 -38.21
CA ILE A 785 -26.33 -1.25 -38.16
C ILE A 785 -25.30 -1.83 -39.17
N LEU A 786 -25.16 -3.15 -39.25
CA LEU A 786 -24.24 -3.80 -40.20
C LEU A 786 -24.66 -3.58 -41.65
N ASN A 787 -25.98 -3.55 -41.92
CA ASN A 787 -26.51 -3.25 -43.27
C ASN A 787 -26.45 -1.76 -43.63
N GLY A 788 -26.03 -0.88 -42.70
CA GLY A 788 -25.95 0.55 -42.94
C GLY A 788 -27.29 1.29 -42.91
N GLU A 789 -28.35 0.63 -42.46
CA GLU A 789 -29.70 1.23 -42.33
C GLU A 789 -29.79 2.18 -41.13
N VAL A 790 -28.91 1.99 -40.13
CA VAL A 790 -28.79 2.81 -38.91
C VAL A 790 -27.34 3.24 -38.73
N LYS A 791 -27.10 4.55 -38.57
CA LYS A 791 -25.76 5.12 -38.39
C LYS A 791 -25.59 5.73 -37.00
N PRO A 792 -24.35 5.81 -36.47
CA PRO A 792 -24.05 6.56 -35.26
C PRO A 792 -24.51 8.03 -35.37
N GLY A 793 -25.08 8.59 -34.32
CA GLY A 793 -25.60 9.95 -34.29
C GLY A 793 -27.09 10.07 -34.69
N GLU A 794 -27.72 9.00 -35.17
CA GLU A 794 -29.11 9.06 -35.63
C GLU A 794 -30.10 8.84 -34.49
N GLN A 795 -31.33 9.44 -34.68
CA GLN A 795 -32.47 9.14 -33.82
C GLN A 795 -33.40 8.17 -34.52
N ILE A 796 -33.58 6.99 -33.89
CA ILE A 796 -34.40 5.92 -34.45
C ILE A 796 -35.53 5.53 -33.52
N GLU A 797 -36.60 5.08 -34.12
CA GLU A 797 -37.78 4.56 -33.43
C GLU A 797 -38.02 3.10 -33.80
N ALA A 798 -38.12 2.18 -32.80
CA ALA A 798 -38.42 0.81 -33.00
C ALA A 798 -39.95 0.58 -32.88
N GLY A 799 -40.54 0.07 -33.92
CA GLY A 799 -42.01 -0.26 -33.99
C GLY A 799 -42.23 -1.63 -34.58
N VAL A 800 -43.49 -2.12 -34.52
CA VAL A 800 -43.88 -3.43 -35.10
C VAL A 800 -44.47 -3.18 -36.48
N SER A 801 -43.92 -3.86 -37.50
CA SER A 801 -44.48 -3.94 -38.85
C SER A 801 -44.74 -5.40 -39.21
N GLY A 802 -46.00 -5.77 -39.33
CA GLY A 802 -46.40 -7.18 -39.49
C GLY A 802 -46.10 -8.01 -38.24
N LYS A 803 -45.22 -8.99 -38.39
CA LYS A 803 -44.77 -9.89 -37.28
C LYS A 803 -43.35 -9.56 -36.76
N GLU A 804 -42.75 -8.43 -37.17
CA GLU A 804 -41.34 -8.15 -36.83
C GLU A 804 -41.18 -6.73 -36.32
N ILE A 805 -40.14 -6.52 -35.49
CA ILE A 805 -39.69 -5.19 -35.07
C ILE A 805 -38.83 -4.62 -36.20
N LYS A 806 -39.18 -3.39 -36.64
CA LYS A 806 -38.41 -2.61 -37.64
C LYS A 806 -38.01 -1.26 -37.03
N PHE A 807 -36.89 -0.73 -37.52
CA PHE A 807 -36.34 0.56 -37.10
C PHE A 807 -36.72 1.61 -38.14
N TYR A 808 -37.17 2.74 -37.67
CA TYR A 808 -37.54 3.89 -38.50
C TYR A 808 -36.71 5.12 -38.08
N LEU A 809 -36.16 5.83 -39.03
CA LEU A 809 -35.54 7.11 -38.75
C LEU A 809 -36.62 8.09 -38.24
N LYS A 810 -36.37 8.68 -37.09
CA LYS A 810 -37.23 9.73 -36.55
C LYS A 810 -36.85 11.04 -37.26
N ASN A 811 -37.59 11.45 -38.29
CA ASN A 811 -37.40 12.72 -38.93
C ASN A 811 -37.55 13.83 -37.89
N ALA A 812 -36.52 14.68 -37.78
CA ALA A 812 -36.65 15.90 -36.99
C ALA A 812 -37.74 16.79 -37.62
N ASN A 813 -38.90 16.86 -36.95
CA ASN A 813 -39.83 17.96 -37.17
C ASN A 813 -39.46 19.12 -36.33
#